data_5d3eca19f8e000d356625ba839a9c678
#
_entry.id   5d3eca19f8e000d356625ba839a9c678
#
_cell.length_a   1.000
_cell.length_b   1.000
_cell.length_c   1.000
_cell.angle_alpha   90.00
_cell.angle_beta   90.00
_cell.angle_gamma   90.00
#
_symmetry.space_group_name_H-M   'P 1'
#
loop_
_entity.id
_entity.type
_entity.pdbx_description
1 polymer ?
#
loop_
_entity_poly.entity_id
_entity_poly.type
_entity_poly.pdbx_seq_one_letter_code
_entity_poly.pdbx_strand_id
1 'polypeptide(L)'
;MRGGGISTAVQASDKADSTTNRRYVGKLDSIQKINEVIIVGTPVIPKYREVIPAQVLKEVDLQRLNSLSVADAIRYFAGVQLKDYGGVGGLKTVNIRSMGTNHMAVFYDGIQLGNAQNGQVDLGRFSLDDVEEISLYNGQKSDIFQSAKDFGASGTIYITTRRPRFEEGKRANFKATMKTGSFGLINPSMRYEYKISDAVSSSFSGEWTNATGRYKFRYRRRNTLGEIAYDTTAYRQNGDINATRMEAGLHGKMADGQWTVRAYTYNSERGIPGAIVNNVFRHGERLWDTNSFIQGTLTNRWSKKFRTLFNTKYAADYTHYENQDAKLIQTKNTYKQKEFYFSCANLYNIFEHWEVSLAYDFQWNTLDATFYMPTESDGTFPFPTRYTHMAALATAFEWGRLKMQASVLGYFVHEKVERFEARPDKAVATPAFFGSFKVLKNHDLSVRAFYKRMFRMPTFNDLYYTDMGNAFLKPEYAEQFNVGLKYTRNFEKSPFMRMLDVSVDAYYNKITDKIIAYPKGQQFRWTMLNLGEVEIKGVDAVLNALFTLGKLEVTTKFQYTYQKAIDITDPADTYYRDQIPYIPWHRGSAILALFYKGWGLNYSFIYTGQRYNQQENIPRNHTQPWYTSDLSLQKTFKIRTRTLKATAEVNNLFGQDYDVVLNYPMPKTNFRFVVSVDL
;
A
#
# COMPACT_ATOMS: atom_id res chain seq x y z
N MET A 1 41.99 72.10 33.76
CA MET A 1 42.29 71.15 34.82
C MET A 1 41.18 70.12 34.86
N ARG A 2 41.53 68.91 34.63
CA ARG A 2 41.00 67.63 35.15
C ARG A 2 39.47 67.49 35.44
N GLY A 3 38.78 66.58 34.88
CA GLY A 3 38.45 65.32 35.46
C GLY A 3 37.42 64.56 34.67
N GLY A 4 37.60 63.28 34.70
CA GLY A 4 36.96 62.21 33.97
C GLY A 4 35.47 61.97 34.29
N GLY A 5 34.75 61.63 33.27
CA GLY A 5 33.38 61.21 33.36
C GLY A 5 33.28 59.66 33.28
N ILE A 6 32.70 59.09 34.30
CA ILE A 6 32.37 57.66 34.40
C ILE A 6 31.01 57.46 33.73
N SER A 7 30.97 56.64 32.70
CA SER A 7 29.78 56.26 32.06
C SER A 7 29.19 55.06 32.85
N THR A 8 28.02 55.23 33.46
CA THR A 8 27.21 54.19 34.06
C THR A 8 26.22 53.65 33.01
N ALA A 9 26.44 52.44 32.59
CA ALA A 9 25.48 51.71 31.76
C ALA A 9 24.27 51.28 32.63
N VAL A 10 23.10 51.80 32.27
CA VAL A 10 21.81 51.34 32.83
C VAL A 10 21.43 50.08 32.10
N GLN A 11 21.37 48.97 32.78
CA GLN A 11 20.71 47.75 32.31
C GLN A 11 19.20 47.95 32.36
N ALA A 12 18.58 48.09 31.21
CA ALA A 12 17.13 47.91 31.07
C ALA A 12 16.82 46.43 30.96
N SER A 13 16.09 45.92 31.94
CA SER A 13 15.54 44.56 31.90
C SER A 13 14.27 44.54 31.04
N ASP A 14 14.41 44.21 29.80
CA ASP A 14 13.25 43.86 28.97
C ASP A 14 12.80 42.44 29.27
N LYS A 15 11.72 42.32 30.00
CA LYS A 15 10.88 41.13 30.01
C LYS A 15 10.18 41.05 28.65
N ALA A 16 10.80 40.38 27.71
CA ALA A 16 10.15 39.99 26.48
C ALA A 16 9.30 38.75 26.77
N ASP A 17 8.00 38.94 26.75
CA ASP A 17 7.00 37.91 26.71
C ASP A 17 7.06 37.22 25.34
N SER A 18 7.83 36.15 25.25
CA SER A 18 8.02 35.40 23.99
C SER A 18 7.01 34.26 23.86
N THR A 19 5.75 34.61 23.63
CA THR A 19 4.80 33.72 22.99
C THR A 19 4.88 33.80 21.47
N THR A 20 6.04 33.57 20.92
CA THR A 20 6.18 33.28 19.50
C THR A 20 6.08 31.78 19.31
N ASN A 21 4.88 31.31 19.00
CA ASN A 21 4.63 30.02 18.38
C ASN A 21 5.39 29.97 17.05
N ARG A 22 6.67 29.61 17.08
CA ARG A 22 7.40 29.18 15.90
C ARG A 22 6.74 27.91 15.39
N ARG A 23 5.95 28.02 14.33
CA ARG A 23 5.66 26.90 13.46
C ARG A 23 7.00 26.26 13.07
N TYR A 24 7.35 25.18 13.70
CA TYR A 24 8.37 24.28 13.19
C TYR A 24 7.85 23.69 11.89
N VAL A 25 8.10 24.35 10.77
CA VAL A 25 8.28 23.66 9.50
C VAL A 25 9.45 22.74 9.77
N GLY A 26 9.15 21.45 10.01
CA GLY A 26 10.15 20.49 10.40
C GLY A 26 11.27 20.48 9.38
N LYS A 27 12.44 20.91 9.78
CA LYS A 27 13.68 20.45 9.19
C LYS A 27 13.75 18.94 9.52
N LEU A 28 13.20 18.15 8.65
CA LEU A 28 13.25 16.68 8.66
C LEU A 28 14.63 16.16 8.23
N ASP A 29 15.66 16.97 8.31
CA ASP A 29 17.01 16.60 7.90
C ASP A 29 18.05 17.23 8.81
N SER A 30 18.26 16.65 9.97
CA SER A 30 19.57 16.74 10.62
C SER A 30 20.09 15.34 10.87
N ILE A 31 20.79 14.77 9.89
CA ILE A 31 21.80 13.76 10.15
C ILE A 31 22.92 14.48 10.89
N GLN A 32 22.86 14.52 12.21
CA GLN A 32 24.01 14.95 12.98
C GLN A 32 25.06 13.83 12.94
N LYS A 33 26.12 14.06 12.19
CA LYS A 33 27.34 13.25 12.28
C LYS A 33 27.98 13.49 13.65
N ILE A 34 27.62 12.68 14.63
CA ILE A 34 28.43 12.45 15.80
C ILE A 34 29.34 11.26 15.46
N ASN A 35 30.66 11.43 15.62
CA ASN A 35 31.65 10.41 15.29
C ASN A 35 31.20 9.01 15.75
N GLU A 36 31.06 8.09 14.77
CA GLU A 36 30.77 6.66 14.88
C GLU A 36 29.34 6.17 15.14
N VAL A 37 28.33 7.01 15.26
CA VAL A 37 26.95 6.55 15.29
C VAL A 37 26.14 7.35 14.29
N ILE A 38 25.65 6.70 13.22
CA ILE A 38 24.51 7.24 12.50
C ILE A 38 23.34 7.10 13.46
N ILE A 39 23.08 8.11 14.27
CA ILE A 39 21.78 8.29 14.85
C ILE A 39 20.91 8.71 13.68
N VAL A 40 20.26 7.74 13.04
CA VAL A 40 19.06 8.01 12.28
C VAL A 40 18.12 8.60 13.31
N GLY A 41 18.07 9.92 13.38
CA GLY A 41 17.17 10.60 14.29
C GLY A 41 15.81 10.00 14.08
N THR A 42 15.24 9.41 15.12
CA THR A 42 13.89 8.84 15.06
C THR A 42 13.03 9.96 14.52
N PRO A 43 12.40 9.81 13.34
CA PRO A 43 11.61 10.88 12.79
C PRO A 43 10.52 11.16 13.79
N VAL A 44 10.60 12.32 14.41
CA VAL A 44 9.49 12.87 15.19
C VAL A 44 8.38 13.10 14.18
N ILE A 45 7.52 12.10 13.99
CA ILE A 45 6.28 12.29 13.26
C ILE A 45 5.61 13.48 13.93
N PRO A 46 5.11 14.48 13.19
CA PRO A 46 4.28 15.53 13.76
C PRO A 46 3.00 14.87 14.27
N LYS A 47 3.01 14.47 15.54
CA LYS A 47 2.19 13.43 16.15
C LYS A 47 0.74 13.87 16.41
N TYR A 48 0.50 15.15 16.42
CA TYR A 48 -0.81 15.71 16.80
C TYR A 48 -1.69 16.05 15.59
N ARG A 49 -1.28 15.73 14.36
CA ARG A 49 -2.07 16.04 13.18
C ARG A 49 -2.86 14.87 12.62
N GLU A 50 -2.63 13.66 13.10
CA GLU A 50 -3.33 12.49 12.58
C GLU A 50 -4.70 12.33 13.25
N VAL A 51 -5.74 12.75 12.55
CA VAL A 51 -7.14 12.51 12.94
C VAL A 51 -7.57 11.08 12.57
N ILE A 52 -6.91 10.49 11.57
CA ILE A 52 -7.21 9.19 10.98
C ILE A 52 -6.13 8.17 11.38
N PRO A 53 -6.50 6.90 11.65
CA PRO A 53 -5.53 5.84 11.91
C PRO A 53 -4.54 5.67 10.75
N ALA A 54 -3.25 5.83 11.02
CA ALA A 54 -2.20 5.66 10.04
C ALA A 54 -1.11 4.72 10.55
N GLN A 55 -0.57 3.90 9.64
CA GLN A 55 0.59 3.04 9.87
C GLN A 55 1.65 3.38 8.83
N VAL A 56 2.91 3.45 9.24
CA VAL A 56 4.00 3.93 8.38
C VAL A 56 5.21 3.00 8.49
N LEU A 57 5.77 2.65 7.32
CA LEU A 57 7.07 2.01 7.16
C LEU A 57 7.98 2.96 6.38
N LYS A 58 9.05 3.42 7.00
CA LYS A 58 10.06 4.28 6.37
C LYS A 58 11.20 3.46 5.80
N GLU A 59 12.04 4.08 4.99
CA GLU A 59 13.19 3.43 4.35
C GLU A 59 13.98 2.54 5.31
N VAL A 60 14.25 3.00 6.54
CA VAL A 60 14.96 2.23 7.57
C VAL A 60 14.19 0.97 7.97
N ASP A 61 12.86 1.06 8.10
CA ASP A 61 12.01 -0.08 8.42
C ASP A 61 11.98 -1.07 7.24
N LEU A 62 11.82 -0.54 6.01
CA LEU A 62 11.78 -1.34 4.78
C LEU A 62 13.07 -2.14 4.56
N GLN A 63 14.22 -1.54 4.89
CA GLN A 63 15.52 -2.23 4.81
C GLN A 63 15.74 -3.30 5.89
N ARG A 64 14.89 -3.35 6.92
CA ARG A 64 14.92 -4.34 8.01
C ARG A 64 14.03 -5.54 7.73
N LEU A 65 13.14 -5.43 6.76
CA LEU A 65 12.21 -6.50 6.37
C LEU A 65 12.82 -7.35 5.25
N ASN A 66 12.62 -8.65 5.32
CA ASN A 66 12.97 -9.57 4.25
C ASN A 66 11.94 -9.49 3.11
N SER A 67 11.79 -8.31 2.51
CA SER A 67 10.76 -8.02 1.51
C SER A 67 11.38 -7.67 0.17
N LEU A 68 10.83 -8.18 -0.93
CA LEU A 68 11.24 -7.84 -2.30
C LEU A 68 10.39 -6.72 -2.88
N SER A 69 9.11 -6.67 -2.51
CA SER A 69 8.12 -5.78 -3.09
C SER A 69 7.36 -5.02 -2.01
N VAL A 70 6.64 -3.99 -2.43
CA VAL A 70 5.69 -3.26 -1.58
C VAL A 70 4.67 -4.20 -0.95
N ALA A 71 4.16 -5.18 -1.70
CA ALA A 71 3.23 -6.19 -1.19
C ALA A 71 3.79 -6.95 0.01
N ASP A 72 5.07 -7.36 -0.08
CA ASP A 72 5.72 -8.10 1.00
C ASP A 72 5.92 -7.26 2.26
N ALA A 73 6.17 -5.95 2.10
CA ALA A 73 6.36 -5.04 3.24
C ALA A 73 5.04 -4.72 3.96
N ILE A 74 3.96 -4.46 3.22
CA ILE A 74 2.68 -4.07 3.83
C ILE A 74 1.95 -5.22 4.52
N ARG A 75 2.34 -6.47 4.29
CA ARG A 75 1.77 -7.62 5.01
C ARG A 75 1.99 -7.54 6.53
N TYR A 76 2.89 -6.68 7.00
CA TYR A 76 3.13 -6.43 8.41
C TYR A 76 2.20 -5.38 9.02
N PHE A 77 1.38 -4.65 8.26
CA PHE A 77 0.41 -3.71 8.80
C PHE A 77 -0.81 -4.39 9.42
N ALA A 78 -1.31 -3.85 10.53
CA ALA A 78 -2.56 -4.29 11.13
C ALA A 78 -3.73 -4.02 10.16
N GLY A 79 -4.73 -4.91 10.16
CA GLY A 79 -5.89 -4.84 9.26
C GLY A 79 -5.61 -5.24 7.82
N VAL A 80 -4.34 -5.48 7.43
CA VAL A 80 -3.95 -5.82 6.06
C VAL A 80 -3.90 -7.32 5.85
N GLN A 81 -4.52 -7.80 4.80
CA GLN A 81 -4.45 -9.18 4.35
C GLN A 81 -3.90 -9.22 2.92
N LEU A 82 -2.78 -9.91 2.74
CA LEU A 82 -2.19 -10.18 1.44
C LEU A 82 -2.75 -11.48 0.87
N LYS A 83 -3.26 -11.45 -0.36
CA LYS A 83 -3.50 -12.64 -1.19
C LYS A 83 -2.29 -12.80 -2.11
N ASP A 84 -1.58 -13.91 -1.93
CA ASP A 84 -0.40 -14.28 -2.71
C ASP A 84 -0.67 -15.62 -3.40
N TYR A 85 -0.52 -15.65 -4.72
CA TYR A 85 -0.80 -16.84 -5.53
C TYR A 85 0.47 -17.66 -5.84
N GLY A 86 1.57 -17.33 -5.20
CA GLY A 86 2.76 -18.16 -5.13
C GLY A 86 4.05 -17.54 -5.68
N GLY A 87 5.07 -17.57 -4.87
CA GLY A 87 6.46 -17.33 -5.25
C GLY A 87 6.83 -15.90 -5.63
N VAL A 88 7.95 -15.76 -6.35
CA VAL A 88 8.52 -14.45 -6.72
C VAL A 88 7.67 -13.75 -7.78
N GLY A 89 7.15 -14.50 -8.76
CA GLY A 89 6.34 -13.98 -9.88
C GLY A 89 4.83 -13.96 -9.63
N GLY A 90 4.35 -14.40 -8.45
CA GLY A 90 2.92 -14.48 -8.15
C GLY A 90 2.23 -13.12 -8.09
N LEU A 91 0.96 -13.09 -8.52
CA LEU A 91 0.10 -11.94 -8.34
C LEU A 91 -0.11 -11.67 -6.84
N LYS A 92 0.03 -10.42 -6.41
CA LYS A 92 -0.11 -10.03 -5.01
C LYS A 92 -1.10 -8.88 -4.86
N THR A 93 -2.27 -9.20 -4.30
CA THR A 93 -3.32 -8.22 -4.02
C THR A 93 -3.57 -8.08 -2.53
N VAL A 94 -4.06 -6.92 -2.13
CA VAL A 94 -4.21 -6.55 -0.73
C VAL A 94 -5.65 -6.19 -0.43
N ASN A 95 -6.10 -6.61 0.74
CA ASN A 95 -7.39 -6.28 1.33
C ASN A 95 -7.16 -5.63 2.69
N ILE A 96 -7.82 -4.51 2.97
CA ILE A 96 -7.75 -3.82 4.26
C ILE A 96 -9.08 -3.98 4.98
N ARG A 97 -9.04 -4.46 6.25
CA ARG A 97 -10.21 -4.61 7.11
C ARG A 97 -11.37 -5.34 6.43
N SER A 98 -11.06 -6.33 5.59
CA SER A 98 -12.04 -7.17 4.88
C SER A 98 -13.00 -6.43 3.93
N MET A 99 -12.71 -5.17 3.60
CA MET A 99 -13.55 -4.38 2.68
C MET A 99 -13.50 -4.88 1.23
N GLY A 100 -12.51 -5.67 0.87
CA GLY A 100 -12.25 -6.15 -0.49
C GLY A 100 -11.15 -5.36 -1.19
N THR A 101 -10.51 -6.00 -2.16
CA THR A 101 -9.37 -5.40 -2.90
C THR A 101 -9.79 -4.19 -3.75
N ASN A 102 -11.04 -4.14 -4.19
CA ASN A 102 -11.55 -3.10 -5.09
C ASN A 102 -12.00 -1.81 -4.35
N HIS A 103 -12.08 -1.85 -3.01
CA HIS A 103 -12.38 -0.69 -2.18
C HIS A 103 -11.13 0.07 -1.73
N MET A 104 -9.95 -0.42 -2.10
CA MET A 104 -8.68 0.18 -1.76
C MET A 104 -8.16 1.10 -2.85
N ALA A 105 -7.43 2.13 -2.45
CA ALA A 105 -6.66 2.96 -3.37
C ALA A 105 -5.17 2.88 -3.08
N VAL A 106 -4.38 2.81 -4.13
CA VAL A 106 -2.92 2.86 -4.07
C VAL A 106 -2.45 4.14 -4.76
N PHE A 107 -1.72 4.97 -4.04
CA PHE A 107 -1.16 6.21 -4.54
C PHE A 107 0.35 6.08 -4.69
N TYR A 108 0.87 6.48 -5.84
CA TYR A 108 2.29 6.54 -6.14
C TYR A 108 2.71 8.00 -6.29
N ASP A 109 3.51 8.50 -5.35
CA ASP A 109 3.87 9.93 -5.22
C ASP A 109 2.66 10.88 -5.26
N GLY A 110 1.55 10.49 -4.61
CA GLY A 110 0.36 11.31 -4.46
C GLY A 110 -0.67 11.21 -5.59
N ILE A 111 -0.42 10.37 -6.62
CA ILE A 111 -1.37 10.14 -7.72
C ILE A 111 -1.81 8.68 -7.71
N GLN A 112 -3.14 8.46 -7.75
CA GLN A 112 -3.68 7.10 -7.68
C GLN A 112 -3.29 6.27 -8.92
N LEU A 113 -2.84 5.04 -8.65
CA LEU A 113 -2.68 4.02 -9.68
C LEU A 113 -4.06 3.47 -10.03
N GLY A 114 -4.47 3.67 -11.26
CA GLY A 114 -5.77 3.22 -11.76
C GLY A 114 -5.67 1.83 -12.37
N ASN A 115 -6.76 1.07 -12.29
CA ASN A 115 -7.02 -0.10 -13.11
C ASN A 115 -8.52 -0.21 -13.33
N ALA A 116 -9.03 0.39 -14.42
CA ALA A 116 -10.45 0.38 -14.74
C ALA A 116 -10.91 -1.00 -15.23
N GLN A 117 -9.99 -1.86 -15.69
CA GLN A 117 -10.29 -3.20 -16.18
C GLN A 117 -10.79 -4.10 -15.04
N ASN A 118 -10.00 -4.27 -13.95
CA ASN A 118 -10.31 -5.21 -12.88
C ASN A 118 -10.32 -4.57 -11.47
N GLY A 119 -10.02 -3.28 -11.35
CA GLY A 119 -10.06 -2.53 -10.09
C GLY A 119 -8.93 -2.86 -9.11
N GLN A 120 -7.98 -3.73 -9.47
CA GLN A 120 -6.94 -4.21 -8.57
C GLN A 120 -5.56 -3.75 -9.04
N VAL A 121 -4.69 -3.43 -8.08
CA VAL A 121 -3.29 -3.10 -8.33
C VAL A 121 -2.42 -4.24 -7.81
N ASP A 122 -1.60 -4.84 -8.69
CA ASP A 122 -0.58 -5.81 -8.29
C ASP A 122 0.57 -5.08 -7.60
N LEU A 123 0.62 -5.15 -6.26
CA LEU A 123 1.68 -4.52 -5.46
C LEU A 123 3.00 -5.29 -5.49
N GLY A 124 3.02 -6.49 -6.06
CA GLY A 124 4.23 -7.28 -6.28
C GLY A 124 5.19 -6.65 -7.30
N ARG A 125 4.67 -5.82 -8.22
CA ARG A 125 5.47 -5.15 -9.25
C ARG A 125 6.25 -3.92 -8.78
N PHE A 126 5.97 -3.39 -7.58
CA PHE A 126 6.67 -2.24 -7.02
C PHE A 126 7.79 -2.68 -6.10
N SER A 127 9.02 -2.37 -6.47
CA SER A 127 10.22 -2.66 -5.66
C SER A 127 10.34 -1.69 -4.49
N LEU A 128 11.09 -2.10 -3.47
CA LEU A 128 11.39 -1.28 -2.30
C LEU A 128 12.67 -0.44 -2.47
N ASP A 129 13.47 -0.68 -3.52
CA ASP A 129 14.80 -0.05 -3.66
C ASP A 129 14.73 1.47 -3.85
N ASP A 130 13.61 1.96 -4.36
CA ASP A 130 13.34 3.37 -4.65
C ASP A 130 12.31 3.99 -3.72
N VAL A 131 11.76 3.21 -2.79
CA VAL A 131 10.73 3.67 -1.87
C VAL A 131 11.34 4.29 -0.62
N GLU A 132 10.92 5.50 -0.29
CA GLU A 132 11.27 6.21 0.95
C GLU A 132 10.30 5.88 2.08
N GLU A 133 8.99 5.80 1.75
CA GLU A 133 7.95 5.57 2.73
C GLU A 133 6.76 4.83 2.12
N ILE A 134 6.21 3.89 2.88
CA ILE A 134 4.88 3.31 2.63
C ILE A 134 4.01 3.66 3.81
N SER A 135 2.90 4.35 3.56
CA SER A 135 1.92 4.67 4.58
C SER A 135 0.53 4.12 4.22
N LEU A 136 -0.14 3.59 5.24
CA LEU A 136 -1.49 3.06 5.17
C LEU A 136 -2.40 3.92 6.04
N TYR A 137 -3.48 4.42 5.48
CA TYR A 137 -4.55 5.11 6.19
C TYR A 137 -5.85 4.29 6.11
N ASN A 138 -6.48 4.08 7.24
CA ASN A 138 -7.81 3.45 7.31
C ASN A 138 -8.87 4.53 7.01
N GLY A 139 -9.12 4.79 5.73
CA GLY A 139 -9.97 5.85 5.22
C GLY A 139 -9.23 6.74 4.22
N GLN A 140 -8.76 7.89 4.64
CA GLN A 140 -8.05 8.89 3.83
C GLN A 140 -6.89 9.51 4.63
N LYS A 141 -6.05 10.32 3.99
CA LYS A 141 -5.07 11.13 4.73
C LYS A 141 -5.74 12.13 5.66
N SER A 142 -5.06 12.44 6.76
CA SER A 142 -5.50 13.48 7.69
C SER A 142 -5.32 14.91 7.17
N ASP A 143 -4.61 15.11 6.06
CA ASP A 143 -4.46 16.41 5.41
C ASP A 143 -5.59 16.60 4.39
N ILE A 144 -6.35 17.70 4.49
CA ILE A 144 -7.42 18.03 3.53
C ILE A 144 -6.88 18.64 2.22
N PHE A 145 -5.60 18.99 2.16
CA PHE A 145 -4.95 19.47 0.96
C PHE A 145 -4.50 18.30 0.07
N GLN A 146 -5.47 17.73 -0.63
CA GLN A 146 -5.28 16.54 -1.45
C GLN A 146 -6.26 16.55 -2.63
N SER A 147 -6.06 15.65 -3.62
CA SER A 147 -6.94 15.51 -4.77
C SER A 147 -8.34 15.04 -4.36
N ALA A 148 -9.35 15.31 -5.18
CA ALA A 148 -10.73 14.87 -4.91
C ALA A 148 -10.79 13.34 -4.76
N LYS A 149 -10.05 12.60 -5.57
CA LYS A 149 -9.99 11.14 -5.58
C LYS A 149 -9.45 10.53 -4.28
N ASP A 150 -8.58 11.23 -3.55
CA ASP A 150 -8.07 10.80 -2.24
C ASP A 150 -9.17 10.64 -1.17
N PHE A 151 -10.29 11.34 -1.31
CA PHE A 151 -11.43 11.24 -0.40
C PHE A 151 -12.30 9.99 -0.65
N GLY A 152 -12.07 9.24 -1.75
CA GLY A 152 -13.00 8.23 -2.25
C GLY A 152 -12.82 6.80 -1.75
N ALA A 153 -11.68 6.42 -1.14
CA ALA A 153 -11.36 5.04 -0.81
C ALA A 153 -11.64 4.65 0.64
N SER A 154 -11.82 3.34 0.91
CA SER A 154 -12.00 2.78 2.25
C SER A 154 -10.71 2.68 3.04
N GLY A 155 -9.62 2.44 2.34
CA GLY A 155 -8.27 2.42 2.84
C GLY A 155 -7.33 2.85 1.73
N THR A 156 -6.31 3.61 2.10
CA THR A 156 -5.37 4.17 1.13
C THR A 156 -3.94 3.77 1.48
N ILE A 157 -3.22 3.29 0.49
CA ILE A 157 -1.79 3.02 0.57
C ILE A 157 -1.07 4.09 -0.25
N TYR A 158 -0.15 4.81 0.38
CA TYR A 158 0.72 5.76 -0.31
C TYR A 158 2.12 5.18 -0.39
N ILE A 159 2.63 5.08 -1.60
CA ILE A 159 4.01 4.74 -1.91
C ILE A 159 4.70 6.04 -2.25
N THR A 160 5.59 6.49 -1.40
CA THR A 160 6.39 7.70 -1.62
C THR A 160 7.78 7.29 -2.04
N THR A 161 8.21 7.73 -3.19
CA THR A 161 9.55 7.43 -3.70
C THR A 161 10.58 8.42 -3.15
N ARG A 162 11.82 7.97 -3.13
CA ARG A 162 12.94 8.76 -2.66
C ARG A 162 13.18 9.97 -3.58
N ARG A 163 13.30 11.15 -2.97
CA ARG A 163 13.74 12.37 -3.66
C ARG A 163 15.25 12.53 -3.56
N PRO A 164 15.92 13.00 -4.63
CA PRO A 164 17.35 13.25 -4.60
C PRO A 164 17.75 14.24 -3.49
N ARG A 165 18.77 13.85 -2.72
CA ARG A 165 19.37 14.69 -1.66
C ARG A 165 20.88 14.61 -1.81
N PHE A 166 21.52 15.78 -1.86
CA PHE A 166 22.95 15.87 -2.08
C PHE A 166 23.64 16.45 -0.86
N GLU A 167 24.76 15.85 -0.47
CA GLU A 167 25.66 16.42 0.51
C GLU A 167 26.33 17.68 -0.10
N GLU A 168 26.83 18.57 0.75
CA GLU A 168 27.53 19.77 0.30
C GLU A 168 28.73 19.40 -0.60
N GLY A 169 28.81 20.05 -1.75
CA GLY A 169 29.86 19.78 -2.75
C GLY A 169 29.61 18.58 -3.66
N LYS A 170 28.66 17.69 -3.37
CA LYS A 170 28.29 16.58 -4.26
C LYS A 170 27.23 16.97 -5.29
N ARG A 171 27.43 16.53 -6.53
CA ARG A 171 26.45 16.69 -7.63
C ARG A 171 25.80 15.41 -8.08
N ALA A 172 26.33 14.26 -7.68
CA ALA A 172 25.82 12.97 -8.08
C ALA A 172 25.82 12.00 -6.91
N ASN A 173 24.79 11.15 -6.86
CA ASN A 173 24.73 9.96 -6.00
C ASN A 173 24.49 8.74 -6.90
N PHE A 174 25.11 7.63 -6.55
CA PHE A 174 24.90 6.37 -7.23
C PHE A 174 24.74 5.25 -6.21
N LYS A 175 23.71 4.42 -6.39
CA LYS A 175 23.47 3.22 -5.60
C LYS A 175 23.28 2.04 -6.54
N ALA A 176 23.98 0.96 -6.28
CA ALA A 176 23.76 -0.32 -6.92
C ALA A 176 23.43 -1.38 -5.89
N THR A 177 22.49 -2.27 -6.22
CA THR A 177 22.08 -3.37 -5.35
C THR A 177 21.98 -4.65 -6.17
N MET A 178 22.48 -5.74 -5.64
CA MET A 178 22.34 -7.09 -6.18
C MET A 178 21.65 -7.98 -5.16
N LYS A 179 20.56 -8.61 -5.55
CA LYS A 179 19.84 -9.61 -4.74
C LYS A 179 19.89 -10.95 -5.49
N THR A 180 20.25 -12.00 -4.77
CA THR A 180 20.30 -13.37 -5.32
C THR A 180 19.90 -14.37 -4.25
N GLY A 181 19.48 -15.57 -4.64
CA GLY A 181 19.15 -16.60 -3.67
C GLY A 181 18.32 -17.74 -4.22
N SER A 182 17.48 -18.29 -3.39
CA SER A 182 16.59 -19.40 -3.72
C SER A 182 15.72 -19.07 -4.93
N PHE A 183 15.21 -20.09 -5.61
CA PHE A 183 14.35 -20.02 -6.80
C PHE A 183 15.07 -19.48 -8.04
N GLY A 184 16.41 -19.51 -8.07
CA GLY A 184 17.21 -18.94 -9.15
C GLY A 184 17.04 -17.43 -9.27
N LEU A 185 16.78 -16.74 -8.15
CA LEU A 185 16.60 -15.29 -8.14
C LEU A 185 17.89 -14.56 -8.49
N ILE A 186 17.80 -13.69 -9.48
CA ILE A 186 18.80 -12.70 -9.87
C ILE A 186 18.08 -11.37 -10.03
N ASN A 187 18.41 -10.38 -9.19
CA ASN A 187 17.73 -9.11 -9.15
C ASN A 187 18.72 -7.95 -8.93
N PRO A 188 19.44 -7.51 -9.98
CA PRO A 188 20.23 -6.29 -9.95
C PRO A 188 19.33 -5.06 -10.04
N SER A 189 19.67 -4.03 -9.30
CA SER A 189 19.06 -2.70 -9.40
C SER A 189 20.12 -1.61 -9.28
N MET A 190 19.85 -0.47 -9.89
CA MET A 190 20.67 0.72 -9.79
C MET A 190 19.81 1.97 -9.65
N ARG A 191 20.37 2.97 -8.99
CA ARG A 191 19.81 4.32 -8.89
C ARG A 191 20.90 5.34 -9.10
N TYR A 192 20.65 6.31 -9.95
CA TYR A 192 21.50 7.46 -10.21
C TYR A 192 20.73 8.74 -9.99
N GLU A 193 21.31 9.68 -9.24
CA GLU A 193 20.76 10.99 -8.99
C GLU A 193 21.77 12.06 -9.40
N TYR A 194 21.29 13.10 -10.04
CA TYR A 194 22.16 14.19 -10.50
C TYR A 194 21.55 15.56 -10.18
N LYS A 195 22.35 16.42 -9.58
CA LYS A 195 22.02 17.82 -9.30
C LYS A 195 22.31 18.67 -10.53
N ILE A 196 21.28 18.99 -11.31
CA ILE A 196 21.38 19.81 -12.52
C ILE A 196 21.70 21.27 -12.12
N SER A 197 20.97 21.77 -11.12
CA SER A 197 21.18 23.10 -10.53
C SER A 197 20.77 23.05 -9.04
N ASP A 198 20.87 24.18 -8.32
CA ASP A 198 20.38 24.26 -6.94
C ASP A 198 18.86 24.11 -6.83
N ALA A 199 18.15 24.41 -7.91
CA ALA A 199 16.70 24.33 -7.98
C ALA A 199 16.20 23.03 -8.64
N VAL A 200 17.01 22.33 -9.45
CA VAL A 200 16.57 21.18 -10.25
C VAL A 200 17.50 19.99 -10.07
N SER A 201 16.93 18.83 -9.84
CA SER A 201 17.63 17.56 -9.80
C SER A 201 16.91 16.49 -10.62
N SER A 202 17.65 15.48 -11.05
CA SER A 202 17.12 14.32 -11.76
C SER A 202 17.42 13.03 -11.01
N SER A 203 16.58 12.04 -11.21
CA SER A 203 16.79 10.68 -10.74
C SER A 203 16.49 9.68 -11.87
N PHE A 204 17.25 8.60 -11.89
CA PHE A 204 17.00 7.46 -12.76
C PHE A 204 17.18 6.20 -11.93
N SER A 205 16.25 5.25 -12.03
CA SER A 205 16.41 3.92 -11.46
C SER A 205 16.02 2.85 -12.46
N GLY A 206 16.72 1.72 -12.37
CA GLY A 206 16.47 0.56 -13.18
C GLY A 206 16.63 -0.71 -12.35
N GLU A 207 15.76 -1.69 -12.60
CA GLU A 207 15.79 -3.00 -11.96
C GLU A 207 15.43 -4.07 -12.97
N TRP A 208 16.14 -5.19 -12.91
CA TRP A 208 15.81 -6.41 -13.63
C TRP A 208 15.61 -7.54 -12.62
N THR A 209 14.54 -8.30 -12.78
CA THR A 209 14.23 -9.46 -11.95
C THR A 209 14.10 -10.68 -12.82
N ASN A 210 14.89 -11.69 -12.54
CA ASN A 210 14.77 -13.00 -13.16
C ASN A 210 14.73 -14.07 -12.05
N ALA A 211 13.76 -14.97 -12.13
CA ALA A 211 13.67 -16.10 -11.21
C ALA A 211 12.97 -17.27 -11.90
N THR A 212 13.40 -18.49 -11.60
CA THR A 212 12.72 -19.72 -12.06
C THR A 212 11.43 -19.99 -11.29
N GLY A 213 11.28 -19.40 -10.10
CA GLY A 213 10.13 -19.61 -9.24
C GLY A 213 9.90 -21.06 -8.80
N ARG A 214 10.88 -21.94 -9.02
CA ARG A 214 10.77 -23.38 -8.74
C ARG A 214 11.12 -23.68 -7.30
N TYR A 215 10.18 -24.30 -6.53
CA TYR A 215 10.40 -24.70 -5.15
C TYR A 215 9.67 -25.98 -4.80
N LYS A 216 10.17 -26.68 -3.77
CA LYS A 216 9.55 -27.88 -3.20
C LYS A 216 8.38 -27.51 -2.31
N PHE A 217 7.29 -28.27 -2.41
CA PHE A 217 6.15 -28.20 -1.49
C PHE A 217 5.65 -29.60 -1.17
N ARG A 218 4.96 -29.77 -0.04
CA ARG A 218 4.30 -31.01 0.32
C ARG A 218 2.89 -30.97 -0.22
N TYR A 219 2.50 -31.99 -0.98
CA TYR A 219 1.13 -32.18 -1.48
C TYR A 219 0.49 -33.34 -0.74
N ARG A 220 -0.57 -33.03 0.00
CA ARG A 220 -1.33 -34.02 0.77
C ARG A 220 -2.78 -34.00 0.33
N ARG A 221 -3.30 -35.14 -0.06
CA ARG A 221 -4.72 -35.31 -0.40
C ARG A 221 -5.38 -36.23 0.61
N ARG A 222 -6.56 -35.87 1.06
CA ARG A 222 -7.40 -36.71 1.91
C ARG A 222 -8.50 -37.30 1.08
N ASN A 223 -8.94 -38.54 1.43
CA ASN A 223 -10.14 -39.18 0.86
C ASN A 223 -11.41 -38.60 1.50
N THR A 224 -12.57 -39.10 1.09
CA THR A 224 -13.87 -38.67 1.62
C THR A 224 -14.07 -39.01 3.11
N LEU A 225 -13.30 -39.94 3.66
CA LEU A 225 -13.28 -40.33 5.07
C LEU A 225 -12.32 -39.47 5.92
N GLY A 226 -11.62 -38.53 5.28
CA GLY A 226 -10.64 -37.66 5.96
C GLY A 226 -9.26 -38.29 6.14
N GLU A 227 -9.03 -39.52 5.69
CA GLU A 227 -7.74 -40.20 5.76
C GLU A 227 -6.78 -39.70 4.66
N ILE A 228 -5.49 -39.81 4.92
CA ILE A 228 -4.47 -39.40 3.96
C ILE A 228 -4.41 -40.44 2.84
N ALA A 229 -5.00 -40.10 1.70
CA ALA A 229 -4.96 -40.95 0.51
C ALA A 229 -3.68 -40.79 -0.29
N TYR A 230 -3.03 -39.62 -0.20
CA TYR A 230 -1.82 -39.30 -0.94
C TYR A 230 -1.00 -38.24 -0.19
N ASP A 231 0.27 -38.51 0.01
CA ASP A 231 1.22 -37.59 0.63
C ASP A 231 2.56 -37.64 -0.10
N THR A 232 2.96 -36.59 -0.76
CA THR A 232 4.19 -36.54 -1.55
C THR A 232 4.82 -35.16 -1.50
N THR A 233 6.07 -35.11 -1.92
CA THR A 233 6.78 -33.83 -2.17
C THR A 233 6.89 -33.62 -3.67
N ALA A 234 6.39 -32.49 -4.14
CA ALA A 234 6.44 -32.10 -5.54
C ALA A 234 7.17 -30.76 -5.70
N TYR A 235 7.42 -30.40 -6.94
CA TYR A 235 7.97 -29.10 -7.29
C TYR A 235 6.90 -28.20 -7.87
N ARG A 236 6.78 -27.01 -7.35
CA ARG A 236 6.02 -25.92 -7.99
C ARG A 236 6.72 -25.58 -9.31
N GLN A 237 5.94 -25.52 -10.38
CA GLN A 237 6.40 -25.25 -11.74
C GLN A 237 5.61 -24.05 -12.29
N ASN A 238 6.09 -23.48 -13.40
CA ASN A 238 5.46 -22.33 -14.06
C ASN A 238 5.24 -21.13 -13.10
N GLY A 239 6.23 -20.87 -12.24
CA GLY A 239 6.26 -19.70 -11.35
C GLY A 239 7.41 -18.76 -11.69
N ASP A 240 7.96 -18.91 -12.89
CA ASP A 240 9.07 -18.10 -13.40
C ASP A 240 8.63 -16.67 -13.68
N ILE A 241 9.59 -15.75 -13.60
CA ILE A 241 9.40 -14.35 -13.95
C ILE A 241 10.67 -13.80 -14.59
N ASN A 242 10.46 -13.01 -15.64
CA ASN A 242 11.46 -12.12 -16.21
C ASN A 242 10.83 -10.73 -16.32
N ALA A 243 11.33 -9.78 -15.54
CA ALA A 243 10.73 -8.45 -15.45
C ALA A 243 11.78 -7.35 -15.44
N THR A 244 11.46 -6.24 -16.08
CA THR A 244 12.28 -5.03 -16.10
C THR A 244 11.43 -3.85 -15.64
N ARG A 245 11.99 -3.03 -14.77
CA ARG A 245 11.39 -1.79 -14.29
C ARG A 245 12.37 -0.63 -14.50
N MET A 246 11.88 0.47 -15.03
CA MET A 246 12.65 1.70 -15.18
C MET A 246 11.82 2.90 -14.71
N GLU A 247 12.48 3.81 -14.03
CA GLU A 247 11.89 5.07 -13.58
C GLU A 247 12.85 6.22 -13.86
N ALA A 248 12.29 7.34 -14.30
CA ALA A 248 13.01 8.60 -14.46
C ALA A 248 12.24 9.73 -13.81
N GLY A 249 12.93 10.59 -13.06
CA GLY A 249 12.31 11.70 -12.34
C GLY A 249 13.06 13.01 -12.53
N LEU A 250 12.31 14.09 -12.68
CA LEU A 250 12.80 15.47 -12.57
C LEU A 250 12.12 16.12 -11.37
N HIS A 251 12.91 16.77 -10.53
CA HIS A 251 12.46 17.37 -9.29
C HIS A 251 12.91 18.82 -9.26
N GLY A 252 11.96 19.74 -9.13
CA GLY A 252 12.23 21.17 -9.10
C GLY A 252 11.76 21.80 -7.79
N LYS A 253 12.51 22.83 -7.35
CA LYS A 253 12.16 23.73 -6.26
C LYS A 253 11.86 25.11 -6.82
N MET A 254 10.85 25.76 -6.29
CA MET A 254 10.49 27.14 -6.54
C MET A 254 10.57 27.92 -5.24
N ALA A 255 10.49 29.24 -5.27
CA ALA A 255 10.55 30.06 -4.05
C ALA A 255 9.53 29.61 -2.98
N ASP A 256 8.28 29.39 -3.38
CA ASP A 256 7.19 28.97 -2.50
C ASP A 256 6.51 27.65 -2.93
N GLY A 257 7.25 26.82 -3.67
CA GLY A 257 6.68 25.59 -4.20
C GLY A 257 7.69 24.55 -4.64
N GLN A 258 7.16 23.46 -5.18
CA GLN A 258 7.94 22.36 -5.75
C GLN A 258 7.13 21.68 -6.85
N TRP A 259 7.86 21.08 -7.78
CA TRP A 259 7.26 20.23 -8.80
C TRP A 259 8.05 18.96 -9.01
N THR A 260 7.38 17.95 -9.51
CA THR A 260 8.00 16.67 -9.87
C THR A 260 7.35 16.17 -11.15
N VAL A 261 8.15 15.71 -12.10
CA VAL A 261 7.69 14.93 -13.25
C VAL A 261 8.36 13.56 -13.17
N ARG A 262 7.58 12.50 -13.33
CA ARG A 262 8.06 11.12 -13.25
C ARG A 262 7.52 10.30 -14.40
N ALA A 263 8.40 9.52 -15.01
CA ALA A 263 8.05 8.45 -15.94
C ALA A 263 8.37 7.11 -15.31
N TYR A 264 7.50 6.13 -15.52
CA TYR A 264 7.61 4.76 -15.01
C TYR A 264 7.27 3.79 -16.13
N THR A 265 8.01 2.71 -16.24
CA THR A 265 7.66 1.57 -17.08
C THR A 265 8.04 0.27 -16.39
N TYR A 266 7.15 -0.71 -16.49
CA TYR A 266 7.33 -2.07 -16.03
C TYR A 266 6.92 -3.03 -17.13
N ASN A 267 7.81 -3.94 -17.47
CA ASN A 267 7.56 -5.00 -18.43
C ASN A 267 7.85 -6.34 -17.77
N SER A 268 6.94 -7.29 -17.89
CA SER A 268 7.15 -8.64 -17.37
C SER A 268 6.60 -9.72 -18.28
N GLU A 269 7.29 -10.84 -18.27
CA GLU A 269 6.82 -12.13 -18.72
C GLU A 269 6.88 -13.08 -17.53
N ARG A 270 5.75 -13.74 -17.21
CA ARG A 270 5.69 -14.65 -16.08
C ARG A 270 4.76 -15.83 -16.31
N GLY A 271 5.11 -16.96 -15.71
CA GLY A 271 4.23 -18.09 -15.60
C GLY A 271 3.21 -17.88 -14.47
N ILE A 272 2.01 -18.38 -14.65
CA ILE A 272 0.98 -18.46 -13.61
C ILE A 272 0.91 -19.92 -13.17
N PRO A 273 1.40 -20.24 -11.96
CA PRO A 273 1.52 -21.63 -11.55
C PRO A 273 0.19 -22.36 -11.29
N GLY A 274 -0.95 -21.65 -11.28
CA GLY A 274 -2.28 -22.23 -11.09
C GLY A 274 -2.49 -22.95 -9.75
N ALA A 275 -3.70 -23.42 -9.48
CA ALA A 275 -4.00 -24.21 -8.31
C ALA A 275 -3.56 -25.69 -8.48
N ILE A 276 -3.03 -26.30 -7.42
CA ILE A 276 -2.71 -27.73 -7.43
C ILE A 276 -3.97 -28.54 -7.14
N VAL A 277 -4.65 -29.01 -8.19
CA VAL A 277 -5.89 -29.78 -8.09
C VAL A 277 -5.73 -31.08 -8.89
N ASN A 278 -6.27 -32.19 -8.38
CA ASN A 278 -6.29 -33.50 -9.05
C ASN A 278 -4.90 -33.99 -9.55
N ASN A 279 -3.84 -33.72 -8.75
CA ASN A 279 -2.45 -34.09 -9.07
C ASN A 279 -1.90 -33.37 -10.32
N VAL A 280 -2.49 -32.26 -10.74
CA VAL A 280 -1.95 -31.41 -11.79
C VAL A 280 -0.98 -30.44 -11.15
N PHE A 281 0.33 -30.65 -11.39
CA PHE A 281 1.42 -29.87 -10.80
C PHE A 281 2.00 -28.82 -11.76
N ARG A 282 1.65 -28.87 -13.03
CA ARG A 282 2.11 -27.94 -14.07
C ARG A 282 0.91 -27.39 -14.82
N HIS A 283 0.87 -26.10 -14.96
CA HIS A 283 -0.10 -25.36 -15.75
C HIS A 283 0.58 -24.66 -16.91
N GLY A 284 -0.15 -24.43 -17.99
CA GLY A 284 0.32 -23.76 -19.20
C GLY A 284 -0.02 -22.28 -19.30
N GLU A 285 -0.40 -21.66 -18.18
CA GLU A 285 -0.83 -20.27 -18.14
C GLU A 285 0.37 -19.32 -18.12
N ARG A 286 0.35 -18.30 -18.99
CA ARG A 286 1.39 -17.28 -19.12
C ARG A 286 0.77 -15.90 -19.14
N LEU A 287 1.50 -14.92 -18.60
CA LEU A 287 1.08 -13.53 -18.54
C LEU A 287 2.24 -12.60 -18.95
N TRP A 288 1.96 -11.70 -19.86
CA TRP A 288 2.84 -10.59 -20.24
C TRP A 288 2.16 -9.29 -19.88
N ASP A 289 2.85 -8.46 -19.11
CA ASP A 289 2.37 -7.14 -18.70
C ASP A 289 3.34 -6.05 -19.14
N THR A 290 2.81 -4.98 -19.70
CA THR A 290 3.50 -3.70 -19.85
C THR A 290 2.67 -2.62 -19.20
N ASN A 291 3.20 -1.97 -18.16
CA ASN A 291 2.54 -0.88 -17.47
C ASN A 291 3.44 0.36 -17.53
N SER A 292 2.96 1.41 -18.16
CA SER A 292 3.73 2.64 -18.33
C SER A 292 2.90 3.86 -17.98
N PHE A 293 3.48 4.80 -17.26
CA PHE A 293 2.85 6.09 -17.02
C PHE A 293 3.87 7.23 -16.94
N ILE A 294 3.39 8.41 -17.27
CA ILE A 294 4.04 9.67 -16.96
C ILE A 294 3.11 10.49 -16.08
N GLN A 295 3.64 11.05 -15.01
CA GLN A 295 2.87 11.87 -14.07
C GLN A 295 3.63 13.11 -13.65
N GLY A 296 2.87 14.17 -13.32
CA GLY A 296 3.40 15.43 -12.84
C GLY A 296 2.63 15.91 -11.62
N THR A 297 3.36 16.46 -10.66
CA THR A 297 2.81 17.10 -9.45
C THR A 297 3.43 18.47 -9.30
N LEU A 298 2.62 19.47 -9.05
CA LEU A 298 3.02 20.84 -8.73
C LEU A 298 2.32 21.29 -7.46
N THR A 299 3.06 21.75 -6.48
CA THR A 299 2.54 22.38 -5.27
C THR A 299 3.12 23.77 -5.15
N ASN A 300 2.25 24.77 -5.01
CA ASN A 300 2.69 26.15 -4.83
C ASN A 300 1.87 26.88 -3.77
N ARG A 301 2.53 27.75 -3.01
CA ARG A 301 1.92 28.68 -2.07
C ARG A 301 1.92 30.06 -2.68
N TRP A 302 0.75 30.54 -3.10
CA TRP A 302 0.61 31.85 -3.73
C TRP A 302 0.57 33.00 -2.72
N SER A 303 0.12 32.68 -1.51
CA SER A 303 0.09 33.62 -0.38
C SER A 303 0.19 32.85 0.95
N LYS A 304 0.26 33.58 2.07
CA LYS A 304 0.21 32.95 3.42
C LYS A 304 -1.09 32.14 3.64
N LYS A 305 -2.16 32.47 2.91
CA LYS A 305 -3.48 31.85 3.07
C LYS A 305 -3.85 30.87 1.97
N PHE A 306 -3.21 30.94 0.80
CA PHE A 306 -3.67 30.21 -0.39
C PHE A 306 -2.56 29.30 -0.97
N ARG A 307 -2.90 28.01 -1.14
CA ARG A 307 -2.03 26.99 -1.74
C ARG A 307 -2.77 26.22 -2.80
N THR A 308 -2.08 25.79 -3.86
CA THR A 308 -2.62 24.96 -4.93
C THR A 308 -1.76 23.70 -5.08
N LEU A 309 -2.43 22.58 -5.26
CA LEU A 309 -1.85 21.29 -5.66
C LEU A 309 -2.42 20.92 -7.03
N PHE A 310 -1.54 20.60 -7.95
CA PHE A 310 -1.85 20.21 -9.30
C PHE A 310 -1.25 18.85 -9.60
N ASN A 311 -2.08 17.90 -10.07
CA ASN A 311 -1.63 16.58 -10.47
C ASN A 311 -2.12 16.26 -11.88
N THR A 312 -1.27 15.59 -12.65
CA THR A 312 -1.65 15.03 -13.96
C THR A 312 -0.97 13.69 -14.18
N LYS A 313 -1.63 12.79 -14.88
CA LYS A 313 -1.07 11.49 -15.27
C LYS A 313 -1.64 11.03 -16.60
N TYR A 314 -0.78 10.45 -17.42
CA TYR A 314 -1.18 9.61 -18.54
C TYR A 314 -0.59 8.22 -18.36
N ALA A 315 -1.42 7.19 -18.45
CA ALA A 315 -1.01 5.79 -18.32
C ALA A 315 -1.47 4.98 -19.53
N ALA A 316 -0.65 4.01 -19.93
CA ALA A 316 -0.95 3.03 -20.95
C ALA A 316 -0.50 1.65 -20.46
N ASP A 317 -1.46 0.74 -20.32
CA ASP A 317 -1.24 -0.62 -19.85
C ASP A 317 -1.59 -1.62 -20.97
N TYR A 318 -0.76 -2.64 -21.07
CA TYR A 318 -0.95 -3.77 -21.97
C TYR A 318 -0.83 -5.04 -21.16
N THR A 319 -1.81 -5.94 -21.30
CA THR A 319 -1.78 -7.27 -20.70
C THR A 319 -2.12 -8.30 -21.76
N HIS A 320 -1.28 -9.32 -21.86
CA HIS A 320 -1.51 -10.48 -22.72
C HIS A 320 -1.51 -11.73 -21.83
N TYR A 321 -2.59 -12.49 -21.90
CA TYR A 321 -2.79 -13.74 -21.17
C TYR A 321 -2.99 -14.88 -22.12
N GLU A 322 -2.26 -15.97 -21.92
CA GLU A 322 -2.44 -17.24 -22.66
C GLU A 322 -2.62 -18.41 -21.69
N ASN A 323 -3.54 -19.30 -22.01
CA ASN A 323 -3.64 -20.60 -21.41
C ASN A 323 -3.59 -21.67 -22.53
N GLN A 324 -2.51 -22.43 -22.55
CA GLN A 324 -2.27 -23.48 -23.53
C GLN A 324 -2.48 -24.88 -22.92
N ASP A 325 -3.07 -25.01 -21.74
CA ASP A 325 -3.31 -26.28 -21.11
C ASP A 325 -4.35 -27.07 -21.91
N ALA A 326 -3.95 -28.21 -22.49
CA ALA A 326 -4.78 -29.03 -23.34
C ALA A 326 -6.03 -29.62 -22.64
N LYS A 327 -6.04 -29.60 -21.30
CA LYS A 327 -7.17 -30.09 -20.48
C LYS A 327 -8.19 -28.98 -20.16
N LEU A 328 -7.88 -27.74 -20.48
CA LEU A 328 -8.75 -26.58 -20.29
C LEU A 328 -9.06 -25.93 -21.63
N ILE A 329 -10.03 -25.03 -21.65
CA ILE A 329 -10.30 -24.22 -22.84
C ILE A 329 -9.07 -23.36 -23.10
N GLN A 330 -8.47 -23.53 -24.28
CA GLN A 330 -7.36 -22.68 -24.72
C GLN A 330 -7.87 -21.25 -24.86
N THR A 331 -7.25 -20.33 -24.14
CA THR A 331 -7.62 -18.93 -24.16
C THR A 331 -6.38 -18.09 -24.50
N LYS A 332 -6.60 -17.05 -25.29
CA LYS A 332 -5.60 -16.04 -25.59
C LYS A 332 -6.27 -14.67 -25.60
N ASN A 333 -6.02 -13.89 -24.56
CA ASN A 333 -6.69 -12.63 -24.35
C ASN A 333 -5.66 -11.50 -24.32
N THR A 334 -6.00 -10.39 -24.97
CA THR A 334 -5.18 -9.18 -24.96
C THR A 334 -6.03 -8.02 -24.50
N TYR A 335 -5.47 -7.23 -23.59
CA TYR A 335 -6.12 -6.04 -23.06
C TYR A 335 -5.22 -4.83 -23.23
N LYS A 336 -5.78 -3.72 -23.70
CA LYS A 336 -5.10 -2.43 -23.80
C LYS A 336 -5.93 -1.40 -23.05
N GLN A 337 -5.35 -0.81 -22.02
CA GLN A 337 -5.99 0.20 -21.19
C GLN A 337 -5.27 1.52 -21.31
N LYS A 338 -6.00 2.62 -21.41
CA LYS A 338 -5.45 3.98 -21.34
C LYS A 338 -6.16 4.77 -20.26
N GLU A 339 -5.40 5.61 -19.57
CA GLU A 339 -5.93 6.52 -18.56
C GLU A 339 -5.32 7.90 -18.72
N PHE A 340 -6.15 8.92 -18.71
CA PHE A 340 -5.74 10.30 -18.46
C PHE A 340 -6.37 10.79 -17.17
N TYR A 341 -5.57 11.39 -16.30
CA TYR A 341 -6.00 11.95 -15.02
C TYR A 341 -5.47 13.35 -14.85
N PHE A 342 -6.31 14.21 -14.31
CA PHE A 342 -6.04 15.60 -14.00
C PHE A 342 -6.68 15.94 -12.66
N SER A 343 -5.99 16.70 -11.82
CA SER A 343 -6.50 17.16 -10.52
C SER A 343 -6.00 18.56 -10.21
N CYS A 344 -6.87 19.39 -9.65
CA CYS A 344 -6.55 20.69 -9.09
C CYS A 344 -7.21 20.84 -7.72
N ALA A 345 -6.41 20.92 -6.67
CA ALA A 345 -6.88 21.16 -5.31
C ALA A 345 -6.35 22.49 -4.79
N ASN A 346 -7.26 23.28 -4.21
CA ASN A 346 -6.98 24.60 -3.68
C ASN A 346 -7.31 24.62 -2.18
N LEU A 347 -6.37 25.04 -1.36
CA LEU A 347 -6.57 25.18 0.08
C LEU A 347 -6.50 26.66 0.45
N TYR A 348 -7.48 27.08 1.21
CA TYR A 348 -7.58 28.44 1.74
C TYR A 348 -7.66 28.42 3.27
N ASN A 349 -6.75 29.14 3.93
CA ASN A 349 -6.77 29.36 5.38
C ASN A 349 -7.68 30.54 5.68
N ILE A 350 -8.89 30.29 6.18
CA ILE A 350 -9.84 31.33 6.56
C ILE A 350 -9.28 32.09 7.77
N PHE A 351 -8.91 31.32 8.83
CA PHE A 351 -8.23 31.78 10.02
C PHE A 351 -7.05 30.85 10.36
N GLU A 352 -6.30 31.14 11.40
CA GLU A 352 -5.15 30.31 11.83
C GLU A 352 -5.52 28.85 12.15
N HIS A 353 -6.77 28.63 12.53
CA HIS A 353 -7.27 27.34 12.99
C HIS A 353 -8.37 26.72 12.09
N TRP A 354 -8.68 27.37 10.98
CA TRP A 354 -9.72 26.91 10.07
C TRP A 354 -9.27 26.96 8.61
N GLU A 355 -9.22 25.77 8.01
CA GLU A 355 -8.83 25.56 6.62
C GLU A 355 -10.00 24.99 5.81
N VAL A 356 -10.12 25.40 4.56
CA VAL A 356 -11.08 24.86 3.58
C VAL A 356 -10.33 24.47 2.33
N SER A 357 -10.63 23.29 1.79
CA SER A 357 -10.06 22.78 0.54
C SER A 357 -11.17 22.49 -0.46
N LEU A 358 -10.99 22.94 -1.69
CA LEU A 358 -11.81 22.61 -2.85
C LEU A 358 -10.93 21.90 -3.87
N ALA A 359 -11.28 20.67 -4.23
CA ALA A 359 -10.57 19.89 -5.21
C ALA A 359 -11.49 19.45 -6.33
N TYR A 360 -10.99 19.48 -7.57
CA TYR A 360 -11.66 18.95 -8.74
C TYR A 360 -10.72 18.01 -9.48
N ASP A 361 -11.22 16.82 -9.82
CA ASP A 361 -10.49 15.81 -10.58
C ASP A 361 -11.31 15.39 -11.81
N PHE A 362 -10.59 15.13 -12.88
CA PHE A 362 -11.11 14.51 -14.08
C PHE A 362 -10.32 13.25 -14.39
N GLN A 363 -11.02 12.18 -14.73
CA GLN A 363 -10.41 10.93 -15.16
C GLN A 363 -11.11 10.39 -16.41
N TRP A 364 -10.32 10.01 -17.40
CA TRP A 364 -10.74 9.32 -18.60
C TRP A 364 -10.06 7.95 -18.67
N ASN A 365 -10.85 6.90 -18.89
CA ASN A 365 -10.38 5.53 -19.02
C ASN A 365 -10.98 4.88 -20.27
N THR A 366 -10.17 4.09 -20.98
CA THR A 366 -10.62 3.21 -22.07
C THR A 366 -10.13 1.79 -21.86
N LEU A 367 -10.85 0.83 -22.40
CA LEU A 367 -10.41 -0.56 -22.47
C LEU A 367 -10.71 -1.14 -23.85
N ASP A 368 -9.65 -1.59 -24.52
CA ASP A 368 -9.73 -2.44 -25.71
C ASP A 368 -9.39 -3.86 -25.30
N ALA A 369 -10.16 -4.83 -25.76
CA ALA A 369 -9.88 -6.24 -25.52
C ALA A 369 -10.05 -7.06 -26.79
N THR A 370 -9.16 -8.02 -26.97
CA THR A 370 -9.23 -9.02 -28.04
C THR A 370 -9.23 -10.39 -27.39
N PHE A 371 -10.20 -11.20 -27.75
CA PHE A 371 -10.35 -12.57 -27.25
C PHE A 371 -10.16 -13.54 -28.40
N TYR A 372 -9.30 -14.52 -28.21
CA TYR A 372 -9.21 -15.66 -29.10
C TYR A 372 -10.01 -16.81 -28.48
N MET A 373 -11.17 -17.03 -29.01
CA MET A 373 -11.97 -18.22 -28.70
C MET A 373 -12.14 -19.06 -29.99
N PRO A 374 -12.12 -20.40 -29.90
CA PRO A 374 -12.39 -21.27 -31.03
C PRO A 374 -13.80 -21.14 -31.60
N THR A 375 -14.69 -20.39 -30.96
CA THR A 375 -16.10 -20.22 -31.30
C THR A 375 -16.54 -18.75 -31.15
N GLU A 376 -16.80 -18.11 -32.29
CA GLU A 376 -17.71 -16.96 -32.57
C GLU A 376 -17.77 -15.71 -31.67
N SER A 377 -16.93 -15.47 -30.68
CA SER A 377 -17.14 -14.36 -29.74
C SER A 377 -16.39 -13.04 -29.99
N ASP A 378 -15.67 -12.91 -31.11
CA ASP A 378 -14.93 -11.67 -31.44
C ASP A 378 -15.81 -10.41 -31.65
N GLY A 379 -17.14 -10.62 -31.72
CA GLY A 379 -18.11 -9.54 -31.95
C GLY A 379 -18.74 -8.91 -30.71
N THR A 380 -18.47 -9.41 -29.49
CA THR A 380 -19.29 -9.10 -28.31
C THR A 380 -18.66 -8.10 -27.34
N PHE A 381 -17.39 -7.71 -27.47
CA PHE A 381 -16.78 -6.74 -26.56
C PHE A 381 -17.23 -5.29 -26.90
N PRO A 382 -17.65 -4.50 -25.92
CA PRO A 382 -18.27 -3.18 -26.16
C PRO A 382 -17.31 -2.01 -26.30
N PHE A 383 -15.99 -2.18 -26.07
CA PHE A 383 -14.96 -1.12 -26.10
C PHE A 383 -15.33 0.10 -25.26
N PRO A 384 -15.41 -0.05 -23.93
CA PRO A 384 -15.93 0.99 -23.07
C PRO A 384 -14.97 2.16 -22.89
N THR A 385 -15.55 3.34 -22.79
CA THR A 385 -14.90 4.58 -22.38
C THR A 385 -15.65 5.16 -21.19
N ARG A 386 -14.94 5.46 -20.09
CA ARG A 386 -15.52 6.06 -18.89
C ARG A 386 -14.91 7.43 -18.64
N TYR A 387 -15.79 8.40 -18.41
CA TYR A 387 -15.45 9.74 -17.97
C TYR A 387 -15.94 9.90 -16.54
N THR A 388 -15.02 10.26 -15.63
CA THR A 388 -15.35 10.48 -14.22
C THR A 388 -14.94 11.88 -13.81
N HIS A 389 -15.92 12.67 -13.37
CA HIS A 389 -15.70 13.96 -12.75
C HIS A 389 -15.89 13.82 -11.24
N MET A 390 -14.99 14.36 -10.48
CA MET A 390 -15.03 14.32 -9.02
C MET A 390 -14.82 15.73 -8.48
N ALA A 391 -15.64 16.14 -7.53
CA ALA A 391 -15.48 17.41 -6.83
C ALA A 391 -15.55 17.17 -5.33
N ALA A 392 -14.54 17.61 -4.60
CA ALA A 392 -14.47 17.47 -3.15
C ALA A 392 -14.40 18.83 -2.46
N LEU A 393 -15.30 19.03 -1.48
CA LEU A 393 -15.21 20.11 -0.53
C LEU A 393 -14.83 19.53 0.83
N ALA A 394 -13.75 20.03 1.41
CA ALA A 394 -13.27 19.58 2.71
C ALA A 394 -12.96 20.76 3.61
N THR A 395 -13.18 20.61 4.90
CA THR A 395 -12.82 21.59 5.92
C THR A 395 -12.12 20.94 7.10
N ALA A 396 -11.15 21.63 7.67
CA ALA A 396 -10.44 21.22 8.88
C ALA A 396 -10.43 22.36 9.88
N PHE A 397 -10.78 22.03 11.12
CA PHE A 397 -10.84 22.95 12.23
C PHE A 397 -9.98 22.43 13.39
N GLU A 398 -9.12 23.28 13.92
CA GLU A 398 -8.25 22.94 15.06
C GLU A 398 -8.45 23.99 16.17
N TRP A 399 -8.96 23.58 17.32
CA TRP A 399 -9.15 24.44 18.46
C TRP A 399 -8.59 23.80 19.74
N GLY A 400 -7.43 24.29 20.14
CA GLY A 400 -6.75 23.82 21.31
C GLY A 400 -6.40 22.32 21.21
N ARG A 401 -7.21 21.48 21.86
CA ARG A 401 -7.03 20.02 21.88
C ARG A 401 -7.96 19.25 20.95
N LEU A 402 -8.91 19.94 20.36
CA LEU A 402 -9.91 19.37 19.45
C LEU A 402 -9.49 19.61 18.00
N LYS A 403 -9.55 18.56 17.19
CA LYS A 403 -9.40 18.62 15.73
C LYS A 403 -10.61 17.97 15.11
N MET A 404 -11.17 18.63 14.13
CA MET A 404 -12.31 18.12 13.37
C MET A 404 -12.06 18.32 11.89
N GLN A 405 -12.54 17.37 11.11
CA GLN A 405 -12.54 17.45 9.65
C GLN A 405 -13.87 16.94 9.12
N ALA A 406 -14.36 17.59 8.09
CA ALA A 406 -15.52 17.13 7.34
C ALA A 406 -15.22 17.24 5.84
N SER A 407 -15.73 16.31 5.06
CA SER A 407 -15.63 16.36 3.61
C SER A 407 -16.87 15.78 2.95
N VAL A 408 -17.17 16.30 1.76
CA VAL A 408 -18.15 15.72 0.85
C VAL A 408 -17.48 15.56 -0.51
N LEU A 409 -17.53 14.36 -1.05
CA LEU A 409 -17.04 14.03 -2.37
C LEU A 409 -18.20 13.70 -3.29
N GLY A 410 -18.37 14.48 -4.36
CA GLY A 410 -19.30 14.24 -5.44
C GLY A 410 -18.63 13.52 -6.60
N TYR A 411 -19.32 12.51 -7.13
CA TYR A 411 -18.95 11.80 -8.36
C TYR A 411 -20.02 12.06 -9.43
N PHE A 412 -19.56 12.28 -10.65
CA PHE A 412 -20.36 12.17 -11.85
C PHE A 412 -19.65 11.26 -12.83
N VAL A 413 -20.28 10.14 -13.19
CA VAL A 413 -19.71 9.10 -14.06
C VAL A 413 -20.57 8.98 -15.31
N HIS A 414 -19.94 9.15 -16.47
CA HIS A 414 -20.53 8.98 -17.78
C HIS A 414 -19.76 7.89 -18.54
N GLU A 415 -20.47 6.93 -19.14
CA GLU A 415 -19.90 5.85 -19.94
C GLU A 415 -20.38 5.91 -21.39
N LYS A 416 -19.45 5.61 -22.29
CA LYS A 416 -19.74 5.35 -23.70
C LYS A 416 -19.23 3.98 -24.07
N VAL A 417 -19.93 3.31 -24.96
CA VAL A 417 -19.52 2.03 -25.55
C VAL A 417 -19.65 2.13 -27.06
N GLU A 418 -18.79 1.45 -27.81
CA GLU A 418 -18.88 1.43 -29.27
C GLU A 418 -19.96 0.46 -29.76
N ARG A 419 -20.29 -0.55 -28.93
CA ARG A 419 -21.30 -1.56 -29.24
C ARG A 419 -22.21 -1.74 -28.03
N PHE A 420 -23.50 -2.00 -28.29
CA PHE A 420 -24.56 -2.13 -27.30
C PHE A 420 -24.94 -0.78 -26.63
N GLU A 421 -25.71 -0.84 -25.58
CA GLU A 421 -26.15 0.33 -24.83
C GLU A 421 -25.17 0.65 -23.69
N ALA A 422 -24.80 1.90 -23.57
CA ALA A 422 -24.03 2.39 -22.44
C ALA A 422 -24.91 2.43 -21.19
N ARG A 423 -24.26 2.33 -20.03
CA ARG A 423 -24.96 2.50 -18.74
C ARG A 423 -25.45 3.92 -18.58
N PRO A 424 -26.57 4.11 -17.83
CA PRO A 424 -27.02 5.44 -17.45
C PRO A 424 -25.96 6.17 -16.62
N ASP A 425 -25.88 7.48 -16.77
CA ASP A 425 -25.05 8.34 -15.98
C ASP A 425 -25.32 8.16 -14.48
N LYS A 426 -24.26 8.26 -13.68
CA LYS A 426 -24.35 8.10 -12.23
C LYS A 426 -23.80 9.32 -11.51
N ALA A 427 -24.63 9.93 -10.66
CA ALA A 427 -24.23 10.98 -9.74
C ALA A 427 -24.38 10.48 -8.30
N VAL A 428 -23.32 10.65 -7.49
CA VAL A 428 -23.30 10.20 -6.08
C VAL A 428 -22.52 11.19 -5.24
N ALA A 429 -23.00 11.47 -4.01
CA ALA A 429 -22.28 12.22 -3.02
C ALA A 429 -21.96 11.33 -1.80
N THR A 430 -20.75 11.43 -1.30
CA THR A 430 -20.25 10.64 -0.17
C THR A 430 -19.68 11.55 0.92
N PRO A 431 -20.34 11.64 2.09
CA PRO A 431 -19.85 12.43 3.21
C PRO A 431 -18.84 11.65 4.07
N ALA A 432 -17.96 12.39 4.73
CA ALA A 432 -17.08 11.86 5.77
C ALA A 432 -16.83 12.90 6.87
N PHE A 433 -16.76 12.42 8.13
CA PHE A 433 -16.51 13.23 9.33
C PHE A 433 -15.46 12.57 10.18
N PHE A 434 -14.50 13.34 10.65
CA PHE A 434 -13.39 12.88 11.48
C PHE A 434 -13.21 13.82 12.66
N GLY A 435 -12.94 13.26 13.83
CA GLY A 435 -12.64 14.01 15.02
C GLY A 435 -11.53 13.38 15.84
N SER A 436 -10.70 14.20 16.45
CA SER A 436 -9.68 13.78 17.42
C SER A 436 -9.61 14.77 18.58
N PHE A 437 -9.54 14.23 19.79
CA PHE A 437 -9.44 15.02 21.01
C PHE A 437 -8.24 14.56 21.84
N LYS A 438 -7.32 15.48 22.13
CA LYS A 438 -6.19 15.24 23.03
C LYS A 438 -6.66 15.27 24.47
N VAL A 439 -6.72 14.11 25.12
CA VAL A 439 -7.29 13.94 26.47
C VAL A 439 -6.42 14.62 27.53
N LEU A 440 -5.10 14.41 27.47
CA LEU A 440 -4.17 14.91 28.48
C LEU A 440 -3.34 16.08 27.95
N LYS A 441 -3.18 17.14 28.74
CA LYS A 441 -2.38 18.32 28.35
C LYS A 441 -0.90 17.98 28.13
N ASN A 442 -0.33 17.18 29.05
CA ASN A 442 1.12 16.93 29.13
C ASN A 442 1.54 15.59 28.47
N HIS A 443 0.59 14.81 27.97
CA HIS A 443 0.84 13.53 27.32
C HIS A 443 0.08 13.47 26.01
N ASP A 444 0.68 12.84 25.00
CA ASP A 444 0.04 12.67 23.70
C ASP A 444 -0.89 11.45 23.71
N LEU A 445 -1.93 11.52 24.57
CA LEU A 445 -3.06 10.60 24.55
C LEU A 445 -4.22 11.27 23.84
N SER A 446 -4.68 10.67 22.75
CA SER A 446 -5.83 11.16 21.97
C SER A 446 -6.86 10.07 21.75
N VAL A 447 -8.12 10.49 21.78
CA VAL A 447 -9.27 9.72 21.30
C VAL A 447 -9.60 10.23 19.91
N ARG A 448 -9.88 9.34 18.97
CA ARG A 448 -10.28 9.68 17.62
C ARG A 448 -11.51 8.89 17.21
N ALA A 449 -12.35 9.50 16.38
CA ALA A 449 -13.52 8.82 15.83
C ALA A 449 -13.78 9.32 14.42
N PHE A 450 -14.31 8.47 13.56
CA PHE A 450 -14.77 8.90 12.25
C PHE A 450 -15.95 8.10 11.73
N TYR A 451 -16.71 8.75 10.87
CA TYR A 451 -17.69 8.17 9.96
C TYR A 451 -17.32 8.50 8.53
N LYS A 452 -17.41 7.53 7.63
CA LYS A 452 -17.17 7.73 6.20
C LYS A 452 -18.09 6.85 5.38
N ARG A 453 -18.74 7.45 4.38
CA ARG A 453 -19.46 6.73 3.32
C ARG A 453 -18.63 6.71 2.06
N MET A 454 -18.68 5.62 1.32
CA MET A 454 -17.93 5.41 0.08
C MET A 454 -18.79 4.77 -0.99
N PHE A 455 -18.29 4.88 -2.19
CA PHE A 455 -18.92 4.42 -3.41
C PHE A 455 -17.87 3.80 -4.34
N ARG A 456 -18.23 2.69 -4.99
CA ARG A 456 -17.40 2.03 -6.01
C ARG A 456 -18.22 1.72 -7.26
N MET A 457 -17.79 2.24 -8.41
CA MET A 457 -18.32 1.79 -9.70
C MET A 457 -17.86 0.36 -10.01
N PRO A 458 -18.68 -0.47 -10.65
CA PRO A 458 -18.24 -1.72 -11.24
C PRO A 458 -17.07 -1.49 -12.19
N THR A 459 -16.13 -2.43 -12.22
CA THR A 459 -15.01 -2.41 -13.18
C THR A 459 -15.47 -2.79 -14.58
N PHE A 460 -14.65 -2.55 -15.59
CA PHE A 460 -15.00 -2.98 -16.93
C PHE A 460 -15.11 -4.52 -17.05
N ASN A 461 -14.32 -5.27 -16.27
CA ASN A 461 -14.47 -6.72 -16.23
C ASN A 461 -15.78 -7.14 -15.55
N ASP A 462 -16.18 -6.48 -14.45
CA ASP A 462 -17.46 -6.77 -13.79
C ASP A 462 -18.63 -6.59 -14.78
N LEU A 463 -18.54 -5.59 -15.66
CA LEU A 463 -19.60 -5.23 -16.60
C LEU A 463 -19.56 -6.02 -17.91
N TYR A 464 -18.38 -6.21 -18.48
CA TYR A 464 -18.21 -6.53 -19.91
C TYR A 464 -17.30 -7.71 -20.20
N TYR A 465 -16.79 -8.41 -19.17
CA TYR A 465 -15.97 -9.61 -19.41
C TYR A 465 -16.85 -10.70 -20.03
N THR A 466 -16.54 -11.11 -21.24
CA THR A 466 -17.31 -11.91 -22.18
C THR A 466 -18.47 -12.75 -21.62
N ASP A 467 -18.19 -13.88 -20.92
CA ASP A 467 -19.25 -14.78 -20.42
C ASP A 467 -19.69 -14.49 -18.98
N MET A 468 -18.97 -13.62 -18.25
CA MET A 468 -19.16 -13.38 -16.82
C MET A 468 -19.69 -11.99 -16.51
N GLY A 469 -19.44 -11.01 -17.38
CA GLY A 469 -19.83 -9.62 -17.17
C GLY A 469 -21.34 -9.43 -17.12
N ASN A 470 -21.77 -8.42 -16.33
CA ASN A 470 -23.17 -8.06 -16.22
C ASN A 470 -23.30 -6.52 -16.29
N ALA A 471 -23.80 -6.02 -17.41
CA ALA A 471 -23.95 -4.59 -17.64
C ALA A 471 -25.01 -3.91 -16.72
N PHE A 472 -25.85 -4.70 -16.04
CA PHE A 472 -26.89 -4.21 -15.13
C PHE A 472 -26.43 -4.06 -13.67
N LEU A 473 -25.16 -4.32 -13.35
CA LEU A 473 -24.65 -4.17 -12.00
C LEU A 473 -24.84 -2.77 -11.45
N LYS A 474 -25.27 -2.69 -10.21
CA LYS A 474 -25.31 -1.45 -9.43
C LYS A 474 -23.94 -1.17 -8.82
N PRO A 475 -23.62 0.09 -8.51
CA PRO A 475 -22.46 0.41 -7.70
C PRO A 475 -22.53 -0.20 -6.30
N GLU A 476 -21.39 -0.51 -5.71
CA GLU A 476 -21.29 -0.88 -4.29
C GLU A 476 -21.20 0.37 -3.41
N TYR A 477 -21.80 0.29 -2.22
CA TYR A 477 -21.65 1.28 -1.18
C TYR A 477 -21.03 0.68 0.07
N ALA A 478 -20.25 1.47 0.78
CA ALA A 478 -19.71 1.07 2.05
C ALA A 478 -19.75 2.21 3.07
N GLU A 479 -20.07 1.87 4.32
CA GLU A 479 -20.07 2.77 5.45
C GLU A 479 -19.06 2.29 6.47
N GLN A 480 -18.27 3.20 7.01
CA GLN A 480 -17.24 2.94 8.00
C GLN A 480 -17.44 3.80 9.24
N PHE A 481 -17.38 3.16 10.39
CA PHE A 481 -17.32 3.79 11.71
C PHE A 481 -16.05 3.32 12.42
N ASN A 482 -15.32 4.22 13.04
CA ASN A 482 -14.12 3.90 13.79
C ASN A 482 -14.05 4.74 15.04
N VAL A 483 -13.63 4.11 16.15
CA VAL A 483 -13.25 4.79 17.39
C VAL A 483 -11.91 4.23 17.82
N GLY A 484 -10.98 5.10 18.16
CA GLY A 484 -9.62 4.69 18.53
C GLY A 484 -8.97 5.52 19.60
N LEU A 485 -7.97 4.93 20.22
CA LEU A 485 -7.07 5.55 21.17
C LEU A 485 -5.65 5.54 20.60
N LYS A 486 -4.96 6.66 20.70
CA LYS A 486 -3.53 6.75 20.35
C LYS A 486 -2.77 7.38 21.50
N TYR A 487 -1.72 6.70 21.94
CA TYR A 487 -0.78 7.19 22.95
C TYR A 487 0.63 7.20 22.38
N THR A 488 1.30 8.34 22.44
CA THR A 488 2.68 8.45 22.01
C THR A 488 3.51 9.17 23.07
N ARG A 489 4.67 8.61 23.41
CA ARG A 489 5.58 9.22 24.36
C ARG A 489 7.03 9.07 23.94
N ASN A 490 7.77 10.18 23.92
CA ASN A 490 9.22 10.22 23.84
C ASN A 490 9.78 10.37 25.26
N PHE A 491 10.80 9.57 25.56
CA PHE A 491 11.45 9.54 26.87
C PHE A 491 12.86 10.13 26.71
N GLU A 492 12.98 11.46 26.65
CA GLU A 492 14.25 12.15 26.44
C GLU A 492 15.29 11.88 27.51
N LYS A 493 14.86 11.72 28.76
CA LYS A 493 15.71 11.51 29.93
C LYS A 493 15.90 10.04 30.32
N SER A 494 15.23 9.11 29.67
CA SER A 494 15.36 7.67 29.99
C SER A 494 16.61 7.10 29.35
N PRO A 495 17.46 6.38 30.08
CA PRO A 495 18.62 5.70 29.49
C PRO A 495 18.24 4.47 28.66
N PHE A 496 17.05 3.93 28.89
CA PHE A 496 16.60 2.65 28.34
C PHE A 496 15.55 2.81 27.24
N MET A 497 14.40 3.40 27.54
CA MET A 497 13.28 3.55 26.61
C MET A 497 13.33 4.94 25.95
N ARG A 498 13.37 5.00 24.61
CA ARG A 498 13.39 6.26 23.85
C ARG A 498 12.03 6.68 23.36
N MET A 499 11.21 5.71 22.92
CA MET A 499 9.90 5.98 22.34
C MET A 499 8.94 4.84 22.65
N LEU A 500 7.70 5.19 22.91
CA LEU A 500 6.55 4.29 22.93
C LEU A 500 5.42 4.92 22.13
N ASP A 501 4.85 4.17 21.18
CA ASP A 501 3.70 4.55 20.38
C ASP A 501 2.71 3.38 20.37
N VAL A 502 1.52 3.60 20.88
CA VAL A 502 0.46 2.59 20.98
C VAL A 502 -0.80 3.15 20.39
N SER A 503 -1.45 2.38 19.52
CA SER A 503 -2.79 2.70 19.02
C SER A 503 -3.69 1.47 19.06
N VAL A 504 -4.95 1.70 19.41
CA VAL A 504 -6.01 0.69 19.36
C VAL A 504 -7.23 1.32 18.70
N ASP A 505 -7.74 0.69 17.65
CA ASP A 505 -8.88 1.16 16.87
C ASP A 505 -9.93 0.06 16.75
N ALA A 506 -11.13 0.32 17.25
CA ALA A 506 -12.30 -0.51 17.03
C ALA A 506 -13.10 0.05 15.85
N TYR A 507 -13.58 -0.83 14.97
CA TYR A 507 -14.30 -0.42 13.77
C TYR A 507 -15.52 -1.28 13.49
N TYR A 508 -16.47 -0.65 12.80
CA TYR A 508 -17.66 -1.25 12.24
C TYR A 508 -17.80 -0.79 10.79
N ASN A 509 -17.88 -1.74 9.85
CA ASN A 509 -18.10 -1.43 8.46
C ASN A 509 -19.28 -2.24 7.92
N LYS A 510 -20.09 -1.61 7.06
CA LYS A 510 -21.16 -2.30 6.32
C LYS A 510 -20.96 -2.06 4.82
N ILE A 511 -21.01 -3.12 4.02
CA ILE A 511 -20.99 -3.07 2.56
C ILE A 511 -22.34 -3.52 2.05
N THR A 512 -22.91 -2.76 1.12
CA THR A 512 -24.20 -3.07 0.46
C THR A 512 -24.01 -3.13 -1.06
N ASP A 513 -24.87 -3.89 -1.74
CA ASP A 513 -24.81 -4.13 -3.18
C ASP A 513 -23.44 -4.70 -3.62
N LYS A 514 -22.81 -5.51 -2.78
CA LYS A 514 -21.48 -6.07 -3.06
C LYS A 514 -21.52 -6.91 -4.33
N ILE A 515 -20.56 -6.63 -5.23
CA ILE A 515 -20.42 -7.36 -6.49
C ILE A 515 -19.62 -8.63 -6.22
N ILE A 516 -20.21 -9.77 -6.48
CA ILE A 516 -19.59 -11.07 -6.35
C ILE A 516 -19.75 -11.89 -7.62
N ALA A 517 -18.78 -12.76 -7.88
CA ALA A 517 -18.89 -13.76 -8.93
C ALA A 517 -19.77 -14.91 -8.42
N TYR A 518 -20.84 -15.21 -9.12
CA TYR A 518 -21.81 -16.24 -8.77
C TYR A 518 -21.85 -17.34 -9.84
N PRO A 519 -21.86 -18.64 -9.49
CA PRO A 519 -21.95 -19.72 -10.46
C PRO A 519 -23.33 -19.77 -11.10
N LYS A 520 -23.38 -19.75 -12.43
CA LYS A 520 -24.63 -19.78 -13.21
C LYS A 520 -25.05 -21.22 -13.50
N GLY A 521 -25.91 -21.80 -12.66
CA GLY A 521 -26.45 -23.13 -12.83
C GLY A 521 -25.43 -24.28 -12.68
N GLN A 522 -25.73 -25.46 -13.27
CA GLN A 522 -24.83 -26.63 -13.24
C GLN A 522 -23.64 -26.55 -14.21
N GLN A 523 -23.55 -25.49 -14.99
CA GLN A 523 -22.42 -25.22 -15.89
C GLN A 523 -21.35 -24.41 -15.15
N PHE A 524 -20.07 -24.69 -15.40
CA PHE A 524 -18.92 -23.97 -14.86
C PHE A 524 -18.85 -22.50 -15.36
N ARG A 525 -19.99 -21.84 -15.53
CA ARG A 525 -20.11 -20.45 -15.94
C ARG A 525 -20.41 -19.58 -14.72
N TRP A 526 -19.70 -18.50 -14.60
CA TRP A 526 -19.87 -17.51 -13.54
C TRP A 526 -20.57 -16.27 -14.12
N THR A 527 -21.27 -15.54 -13.29
CA THR A 527 -21.79 -14.22 -13.62
C THR A 527 -21.57 -13.27 -12.46
N MET A 528 -21.45 -12.00 -12.74
CA MET A 528 -21.31 -10.97 -11.71
C MET A 528 -22.68 -10.48 -11.28
N LEU A 529 -22.95 -10.47 -9.98
CA LEU A 529 -24.23 -10.02 -9.39
C LEU A 529 -23.99 -9.13 -8.18
N ASN A 530 -24.93 -8.21 -7.92
CA ASN A 530 -25.01 -7.47 -6.66
C ASN A 530 -25.81 -8.29 -5.64
N LEU A 531 -25.19 -9.28 -5.05
CA LEU A 531 -25.84 -10.20 -4.12
C LEU A 531 -25.25 -10.13 -2.72
N GLY A 532 -24.46 -9.12 -2.39
CA GLY A 532 -23.76 -9.16 -1.12
C GLY A 532 -24.09 -8.02 -0.19
N GLU A 533 -24.52 -8.34 1.03
CA GLU A 533 -24.37 -7.46 2.18
C GLU A 533 -23.38 -8.08 3.16
N VAL A 534 -22.39 -7.31 3.58
CA VAL A 534 -21.35 -7.76 4.50
C VAL A 534 -21.23 -6.83 5.70
N GLU A 535 -21.30 -7.40 6.89
CA GLU A 535 -21.03 -6.72 8.15
C GLU A 535 -19.63 -7.07 8.66
N ILE A 536 -18.83 -6.06 9.01
CA ILE A 536 -17.46 -6.25 9.48
C ILE A 536 -17.28 -5.52 10.81
N LYS A 537 -16.88 -6.25 11.84
CA LYS A 537 -16.51 -5.72 13.14
C LYS A 537 -15.10 -6.13 13.47
N GLY A 538 -14.31 -5.24 14.03
CA GLY A 538 -12.95 -5.60 14.39
C GLY A 538 -12.23 -4.60 15.28
N VAL A 539 -11.03 -5.03 15.70
CA VAL A 539 -10.11 -4.24 16.50
C VAL A 539 -8.70 -4.40 15.92
N ASP A 540 -8.04 -3.29 15.65
CA ASP A 540 -6.64 -3.23 15.29
C ASP A 540 -5.85 -2.65 16.48
N ALA A 541 -4.76 -3.31 16.87
CA ALA A 541 -3.82 -2.84 17.87
C ALA A 541 -2.41 -2.77 17.28
N VAL A 542 -1.72 -1.66 17.50
CA VAL A 542 -0.35 -1.40 17.05
C VAL A 542 0.48 -0.89 18.21
N LEU A 543 1.65 -1.50 18.42
CA LEU A 543 2.64 -1.07 19.40
C LEU A 543 4.01 -0.93 18.71
N ASN A 544 4.60 0.26 18.81
CA ASN A 544 5.96 0.52 18.37
C ASN A 544 6.77 1.01 19.57
N ALA A 545 7.95 0.43 19.81
CA ALA A 545 8.83 0.89 20.87
C ALA A 545 10.29 0.91 20.39
N LEU A 546 11.04 1.90 20.87
CA LEU A 546 12.46 2.06 20.65
C LEU A 546 13.19 2.06 22.00
N PHE A 547 14.14 1.16 22.14
CA PHE A 547 14.98 1.04 23.32
C PHE A 547 16.45 1.30 22.93
N THR A 548 17.23 1.78 23.89
CA THR A 548 18.67 1.96 23.76
C THR A 548 19.36 1.36 24.98
N LEU A 549 20.27 0.41 24.76
CA LEU A 549 21.06 -0.25 25.81
C LEU A 549 22.54 0.05 25.52
N GLY A 550 23.04 1.16 26.04
CA GLY A 550 24.37 1.66 25.68
C GLY A 550 24.45 1.95 24.17
N LYS A 551 25.23 1.17 23.42
CA LYS A 551 25.37 1.29 21.94
C LYS A 551 24.43 0.37 21.16
N LEU A 552 23.63 -0.45 21.84
CA LEU A 552 22.65 -1.33 21.22
C LEU A 552 21.31 -0.59 21.08
N GLU A 553 20.81 -0.47 19.86
CA GLU A 553 19.45 -0.01 19.56
C GLU A 553 18.54 -1.22 19.32
N VAL A 554 17.38 -1.22 19.97
CA VAL A 554 16.35 -2.25 19.84
C VAL A 554 15.06 -1.60 19.42
N THR A 555 14.58 -1.94 18.22
CA THR A 555 13.28 -1.52 17.72
C THR A 555 12.32 -2.69 17.75
N THR A 556 11.14 -2.49 18.32
CA THR A 556 10.06 -3.49 18.32
C THR A 556 8.80 -2.92 17.71
N LYS A 557 8.12 -3.72 16.88
CA LYS A 557 6.81 -3.41 16.34
C LYS A 557 5.92 -4.64 16.50
N PHE A 558 4.77 -4.49 17.14
CA PHE A 558 3.76 -5.53 17.28
C PHE A 558 2.45 -5.03 16.71
N GLN A 559 1.79 -5.89 15.96
CA GLN A 559 0.50 -5.57 15.36
C GLN A 559 -0.42 -6.76 15.53
N TYR A 560 -1.66 -6.48 15.84
CA TYR A 560 -2.69 -7.48 16.03
C TYR A 560 -4.00 -6.97 15.47
N THR A 561 -4.74 -7.86 14.81
CA THR A 561 -6.08 -7.62 14.29
C THR A 561 -6.99 -8.76 14.70
N TYR A 562 -8.09 -8.40 15.34
CA TYR A 562 -9.27 -9.25 15.44
C TYR A 562 -10.33 -8.71 14.49
N GLN A 563 -10.95 -9.60 13.71
CA GLN A 563 -12.04 -9.20 12.82
C GLN A 563 -13.06 -10.30 12.61
N LYS A 564 -14.33 -9.90 12.64
CA LYS A 564 -15.46 -10.72 12.25
C LYS A 564 -16.11 -10.07 11.04
N ALA A 565 -16.04 -10.73 9.88
CA ALA A 565 -16.60 -10.25 8.63
C ALA A 565 -17.61 -11.30 8.14
N ILE A 566 -18.89 -11.01 8.25
CA ILE A 566 -19.97 -11.96 8.03
C ILE A 566 -20.87 -11.55 6.87
N ASP A 567 -21.36 -12.54 6.16
CA ASP A 567 -22.41 -12.37 5.16
C ASP A 567 -23.77 -12.16 5.88
N ILE A 568 -24.48 -11.10 5.50
CA ILE A 568 -25.82 -10.80 6.04
C ILE A 568 -26.83 -10.59 4.88
N THR A 569 -26.57 -11.19 3.73
CA THR A 569 -27.31 -10.98 2.49
C THR A 569 -28.72 -11.50 2.58
N ASP A 570 -28.90 -12.79 2.82
CA ASP A 570 -30.21 -13.44 2.90
C ASP A 570 -30.29 -14.38 4.12
N PRO A 571 -31.21 -14.12 5.06
CA PRO A 571 -31.44 -15.02 6.20
C PRO A 571 -31.77 -16.46 5.85
N ALA A 572 -32.23 -16.74 4.62
CA ALA A 572 -32.57 -18.10 4.16
C ALA A 572 -31.33 -18.87 3.66
N ASP A 573 -30.19 -18.21 3.42
CA ASP A 573 -28.97 -18.86 2.97
C ASP A 573 -28.31 -19.68 4.09
N THR A 574 -27.77 -20.84 3.74
CA THR A 574 -27.07 -21.77 4.67
C THR A 574 -25.82 -21.12 5.30
N TYR A 575 -25.26 -20.11 4.65
CA TYR A 575 -24.07 -19.35 5.09
C TYR A 575 -24.42 -17.99 5.71
N TYR A 576 -25.69 -17.71 5.99
CA TYR A 576 -26.08 -16.46 6.65
C TYR A 576 -25.40 -16.30 8.00
N ARG A 577 -24.70 -15.18 8.21
CA ARG A 577 -23.86 -14.83 9.36
C ARG A 577 -22.59 -15.66 9.52
N ASP A 578 -22.19 -16.40 8.49
CA ASP A 578 -20.90 -17.04 8.41
C ASP A 578 -19.78 -16.04 8.05
N GLN A 579 -18.56 -16.35 8.50
CA GLN A 579 -17.36 -15.59 8.15
C GLN A 579 -17.09 -15.72 6.66
N ILE A 580 -16.92 -14.58 5.97
CA ILE A 580 -16.62 -14.59 4.53
C ILE A 580 -15.29 -15.29 4.24
N PRO A 581 -15.14 -15.91 3.04
CA PRO A 581 -13.97 -16.70 2.70
C PRO A 581 -12.63 -16.00 2.85
N TYR A 582 -11.63 -16.74 3.30
CA TYR A 582 -10.23 -16.33 3.47
C TYR A 582 -9.99 -15.23 4.51
N ILE A 583 -10.97 -14.82 5.29
CA ILE A 583 -10.79 -13.84 6.36
C ILE A 583 -10.54 -14.55 7.69
N PRO A 584 -9.35 -14.43 8.32
CA PRO A 584 -9.08 -14.98 9.63
C PRO A 584 -9.69 -14.09 10.72
N TRP A 585 -10.17 -14.70 11.83
CA TRP A 585 -10.58 -13.92 13.01
C TRP A 585 -9.40 -13.23 13.69
N HIS A 586 -8.25 -13.89 13.72
CA HIS A 586 -7.06 -13.41 14.41
C HIS A 586 -5.88 -13.36 13.45
N ARG A 587 -5.19 -12.23 13.46
CA ARG A 587 -3.96 -12.05 12.71
C ARG A 587 -2.98 -11.22 13.53
N GLY A 588 -1.69 -11.51 13.42
CA GLY A 588 -0.65 -10.74 14.11
C GLY A 588 0.65 -10.70 13.35
N SER A 589 1.44 -9.69 13.63
CA SER A 589 2.83 -9.60 13.19
C SER A 589 3.71 -9.01 14.28
N ALA A 590 4.98 -9.42 14.29
CA ALA A 590 5.99 -8.89 15.18
C ALA A 590 7.29 -8.64 14.40
N ILE A 591 7.95 -7.53 14.66
CA ILE A 591 9.26 -7.19 14.12
C ILE A 591 10.15 -6.81 15.28
N LEU A 592 11.31 -7.46 15.39
CA LEU A 592 12.36 -7.15 16.35
C LEU A 592 13.64 -6.86 15.57
N ALA A 593 14.20 -5.67 15.74
CA ALA A 593 15.42 -5.26 15.08
C ALA A 593 16.46 -4.81 16.12
N LEU A 594 17.65 -5.38 16.06
CA LEU A 594 18.78 -5.13 16.95
C LEU A 594 19.93 -4.52 16.13
N PHE A 595 20.43 -3.36 16.55
CA PHE A 595 21.55 -2.68 15.88
C PHE A 595 22.70 -2.41 16.84
N TYR A 596 23.90 -2.85 16.45
CA TYR A 596 25.11 -2.65 17.23
C TYR A 596 26.32 -2.48 16.33
N LYS A 597 26.98 -1.33 16.35
CA LYS A 597 28.24 -1.05 15.63
C LYS A 597 28.23 -1.48 14.15
N GLY A 598 27.18 -1.13 13.42
CA GLY A 598 27.03 -1.46 12.00
C GLY A 598 26.57 -2.90 11.72
N TRP A 599 26.38 -3.74 12.75
CA TRP A 599 25.65 -4.99 12.65
C TRP A 599 24.16 -4.76 12.87
N GLY A 600 23.33 -5.46 12.13
CA GLY A 600 21.87 -5.51 12.33
C GLY A 600 21.40 -6.95 12.31
N LEU A 601 20.62 -7.33 13.32
CA LEU A 601 19.89 -8.60 13.36
C LEU A 601 18.41 -8.27 13.38
N ASN A 602 17.67 -8.77 12.39
CA ASN A 602 16.23 -8.51 12.29
C ASN A 602 15.49 -9.86 12.30
N TYR A 603 14.48 -9.94 13.11
CA TYR A 603 13.54 -11.04 13.17
C TYR A 603 12.14 -10.50 12.90
N SER A 604 11.40 -11.15 12.00
CA SER A 604 10.00 -10.84 11.75
C SER A 604 9.14 -12.09 11.77
N PHE A 605 7.94 -11.93 12.31
CA PHE A 605 6.97 -12.99 12.52
C PHE A 605 5.60 -12.57 12.00
N ILE A 606 4.90 -13.47 11.35
CA ILE A 606 3.50 -13.30 10.93
C ILE A 606 2.71 -14.53 11.35
N TYR A 607 1.54 -14.28 11.91
CA TYR A 607 0.53 -15.29 12.23
C TYR A 607 -0.76 -14.97 11.50
N THR A 608 -1.37 -15.97 10.89
CA THR A 608 -2.72 -15.92 10.29
C THR A 608 -3.53 -17.06 10.89
N GLY A 609 -4.60 -16.71 11.59
CA GLY A 609 -5.47 -17.66 12.27
C GLY A 609 -6.30 -18.52 11.33
N GLN A 610 -7.13 -19.36 11.93
CA GLN A 610 -8.08 -20.20 11.19
C GLN A 610 -9.04 -19.36 10.37
N ARG A 611 -9.47 -19.89 9.25
CA ARG A 611 -10.40 -19.28 8.28
C ARG A 611 -11.09 -20.34 7.46
N TYR A 612 -12.04 -19.93 6.66
CA TYR A 612 -12.73 -20.83 5.72
C TYR A 612 -12.40 -20.44 4.27
N ASN A 613 -12.40 -21.40 3.37
CA ASN A 613 -12.11 -21.19 1.94
C ASN A 613 -13.37 -21.11 1.07
N GLN A 614 -14.54 -21.36 1.63
CA GLN A 614 -15.85 -21.25 1.01
C GLN A 614 -16.80 -20.44 1.91
N GLN A 615 -17.99 -20.12 1.41
CA GLN A 615 -18.99 -19.31 2.12
C GLN A 615 -19.48 -20.01 3.40
N GLU A 616 -19.78 -21.31 3.34
CA GLU A 616 -20.21 -22.08 4.52
C GLU A 616 -19.05 -22.35 5.46
N ASN A 617 -19.24 -22.06 6.75
CA ASN A 617 -18.24 -22.26 7.81
C ASN A 617 -18.31 -23.68 8.40
N ILE A 618 -18.28 -24.69 7.55
CA ILE A 618 -18.28 -26.10 7.92
C ILE A 618 -16.87 -26.69 7.98
N PRO A 619 -16.65 -27.82 8.70
CA PRO A 619 -15.31 -28.42 8.86
C PRO A 619 -14.58 -28.71 7.54
N ARG A 620 -15.33 -29.09 6.49
CA ARG A 620 -14.77 -29.36 5.17
C ARG A 620 -14.10 -28.14 4.53
N ASN A 621 -14.61 -26.96 4.82
CA ASN A 621 -14.14 -25.68 4.27
C ASN A 621 -13.10 -25.00 5.17
N HIS A 622 -12.77 -25.60 6.31
CA HIS A 622 -11.82 -25.05 7.26
C HIS A 622 -10.39 -25.08 6.72
N THR A 623 -9.70 -23.96 6.86
CA THR A 623 -8.28 -23.80 6.49
C THR A 623 -7.47 -23.55 7.75
N GLN A 624 -6.43 -24.36 7.94
CA GLN A 624 -5.56 -24.33 9.12
C GLN A 624 -4.87 -22.97 9.29
N PRO A 625 -4.65 -22.54 10.54
CA PRO A 625 -3.78 -21.39 10.82
C PRO A 625 -2.35 -21.69 10.38
N TRP A 626 -1.61 -20.63 10.06
CA TRP A 626 -0.20 -20.72 9.72
C TRP A 626 0.59 -19.55 10.30
N TYR A 627 1.89 -19.73 10.40
CA TYR A 627 2.82 -18.68 10.77
C TYR A 627 4.10 -18.78 9.94
N THR A 628 4.80 -17.66 9.79
CA THR A 628 6.15 -17.62 9.23
C THR A 628 7.06 -16.80 10.13
N SER A 629 8.32 -17.22 10.20
CA SER A 629 9.39 -16.49 10.88
C SER A 629 10.52 -16.24 9.89
N ASP A 630 10.92 -14.99 9.77
CA ASP A 630 12.01 -14.60 8.89
C ASP A 630 13.12 -13.98 9.72
N LEU A 631 14.38 -14.26 9.35
CA LEU A 631 15.56 -13.75 10.04
C LEU A 631 16.53 -13.14 9.02
N SER A 632 17.11 -12.00 9.36
CA SER A 632 18.21 -11.44 8.57
C SER A 632 19.36 -10.93 9.42
N LEU A 633 20.55 -11.10 8.92
CA LEU A 633 21.78 -10.54 9.46
C LEU A 633 22.38 -9.59 8.44
N GLN A 634 22.63 -8.37 8.85
CA GLN A 634 23.23 -7.35 7.99
C GLN A 634 24.52 -6.79 8.59
N LYS A 635 25.44 -6.39 7.72
CA LYS A 635 26.63 -5.64 8.10
C LYS A 635 26.81 -4.46 7.16
N THR A 636 27.01 -3.28 7.74
CA THR A 636 27.36 -2.06 7.03
C THR A 636 28.83 -1.74 7.24
N PHE A 637 29.55 -1.58 6.13
CA PHE A 637 30.93 -1.18 6.08
C PHE A 637 31.04 0.23 5.52
N LYS A 638 31.70 1.11 6.21
CA LYS A 638 32.04 2.45 5.72
C LYS A 638 33.47 2.46 5.22
N ILE A 639 33.66 2.70 3.93
CA ILE A 639 34.97 2.73 3.28
C ILE A 639 35.14 4.15 2.70
N ARG A 640 35.83 5.05 3.44
CA ARG A 640 35.93 6.46 3.10
C ARG A 640 34.53 7.10 2.95
N THR A 641 34.20 7.57 1.76
CA THR A 641 32.88 8.18 1.42
C THR A 641 31.83 7.19 0.95
N ARG A 642 32.19 5.90 0.82
CA ARG A 642 31.32 4.85 0.28
C ARG A 642 30.74 4.00 1.39
N THR A 643 29.52 3.53 1.19
CA THR A 643 28.86 2.59 2.10
C THR A 643 28.59 1.28 1.37
N LEU A 644 29.15 0.18 1.89
CA LEU A 644 28.84 -1.18 1.45
C LEU A 644 27.95 -1.83 2.50
N LYS A 645 26.81 -2.37 2.12
CA LYS A 645 25.90 -3.12 2.99
C LYS A 645 25.74 -4.53 2.44
N ALA A 646 25.98 -5.53 3.26
CA ALA A 646 25.73 -6.94 2.95
C ALA A 646 24.66 -7.49 3.90
N THR A 647 23.68 -8.21 3.38
CA THR A 647 22.59 -8.81 4.16
C THR A 647 22.39 -10.26 3.73
N ALA A 648 22.31 -11.16 4.70
CA ALA A 648 21.90 -12.54 4.52
C ALA A 648 20.53 -12.74 5.16
N GLU A 649 19.59 -13.34 4.43
CA GLU A 649 18.21 -13.49 4.82
C GLU A 649 17.80 -14.97 4.76
N VAL A 650 17.05 -15.40 5.75
CA VAL A 650 16.37 -16.70 5.81
C VAL A 650 14.89 -16.42 5.97
N ASN A 651 14.07 -16.86 5.03
CA ASN A 651 12.63 -16.71 5.05
C ASN A 651 11.98 -18.04 5.39
N ASN A 652 10.85 -18.01 6.10
CA ASN A 652 10.17 -19.18 6.63
C ASN A 652 11.15 -20.12 7.35
N LEU A 653 11.84 -19.59 8.37
CA LEU A 653 12.93 -20.23 9.12
C LEU A 653 12.60 -21.66 9.58
N PHE A 654 11.35 -21.88 10.00
CA PHE A 654 10.90 -23.17 10.52
C PHE A 654 10.27 -24.10 9.46
N GLY A 655 10.37 -23.73 8.18
CA GLY A 655 9.94 -24.58 7.06
C GLY A 655 8.45 -24.92 7.06
N GLN A 656 7.60 -24.03 7.53
CA GLN A 656 6.14 -24.23 7.56
C GLN A 656 5.60 -24.53 6.17
N ASP A 657 4.80 -25.60 6.08
CA ASP A 657 3.92 -25.86 4.92
C ASP A 657 2.64 -25.07 5.08
N TYR A 658 2.35 -24.14 4.19
CA TYR A 658 1.15 -23.33 4.26
C TYR A 658 0.68 -22.86 2.89
N ASP A 659 -0.62 -22.58 2.81
CA ASP A 659 -1.27 -21.97 1.67
C ASP A 659 -1.89 -20.65 2.12
N VAL A 660 -1.67 -19.58 1.37
CA VAL A 660 -2.40 -18.32 1.55
C VAL A 660 -3.79 -18.45 0.93
N VAL A 661 -3.84 -18.99 -0.29
CA VAL A 661 -5.04 -19.39 -1.02
C VAL A 661 -5.01 -20.89 -1.17
N LEU A 662 -6.15 -21.56 -0.99
CA LEU A 662 -6.27 -23.02 -1.07
C LEU A 662 -5.66 -23.56 -2.36
N ASN A 663 -4.85 -24.61 -2.26
CA ASN A 663 -4.13 -25.24 -3.36
C ASN A 663 -3.05 -24.38 -4.04
N TYR A 664 -2.64 -23.28 -3.40
CA TYR A 664 -1.49 -22.48 -3.80
C TYR A 664 -0.41 -22.60 -2.73
N PRO A 665 0.37 -23.70 -2.71
CA PRO A 665 1.39 -23.93 -1.70
C PRO A 665 2.48 -22.87 -1.78
N MET A 666 2.88 -22.36 -0.62
CA MET A 666 3.90 -21.32 -0.47
C MET A 666 5.30 -21.93 -0.28
N PRO A 667 6.36 -21.18 -0.57
CA PRO A 667 7.74 -21.66 -0.38
C PRO A 667 8.04 -22.00 1.08
N LYS A 668 8.73 -23.11 1.30
CA LYS A 668 9.36 -23.48 2.58
C LYS A 668 10.57 -22.58 2.86
N THR A 669 11.44 -22.98 3.77
CA THR A 669 12.67 -22.28 4.10
C THR A 669 13.45 -21.95 2.83
N ASN A 670 13.80 -20.67 2.68
CA ASN A 670 14.54 -20.16 1.54
C ASN A 670 15.48 -19.03 1.95
N PHE A 671 16.51 -18.79 1.13
CA PHE A 671 17.60 -17.90 1.44
C PHE A 671 17.70 -16.79 0.39
N ARG A 672 18.14 -15.60 0.82
CA ARG A 672 18.47 -14.50 -0.06
C ARG A 672 19.69 -13.73 0.46
N PHE A 673 20.54 -13.32 -0.45
CA PHE A 673 21.69 -12.47 -0.20
C PHE A 673 21.52 -11.16 -0.93
N VAL A 674 21.76 -10.07 -0.23
CA VAL A 674 21.65 -8.71 -0.76
C VAL A 674 22.95 -7.98 -0.50
N VAL A 675 23.52 -7.39 -1.55
CA VAL A 675 24.69 -6.52 -1.46
C VAL A 675 24.34 -5.18 -2.09
N SER A 676 24.51 -4.09 -1.38
CA SER A 676 24.33 -2.75 -1.91
C SER A 676 25.54 -1.86 -1.68
N VAL A 677 25.82 -1.02 -2.65
CA VAL A 677 26.92 -0.04 -2.63
C VAL A 677 26.32 1.35 -2.88
N ASP A 678 26.60 2.29 -1.99
CA ASP A 678 26.30 3.70 -2.11
C ASP A 678 27.62 4.47 -2.35
N LEU A 679 27.68 5.27 -3.45
CA LEU A 679 28.86 6.01 -3.90
C LEU A 679 28.65 7.51 -3.82
#